data_1d14f974caab78be39a495e764f01580
#
_entry.id   1d14f974caab78be39a495e764f01580
#
_cell.length_a   1.000
_cell.length_b   1.000
_cell.length_c   1.000
_cell.angle_alpha   90.00
_cell.angle_beta   90.00
_cell.angle_gamma   90.00
#
_symmetry.space_group_name_H-M   'P 1'
#
loop_
_entity.id
_entity.type
_entity.pdbx_description
1 polymer ?
#
loop_
_entity_poly.entity_id
_entity_poly.type
_entity_poly.pdbx_seq_one_letter_code
_entity_poly.pdbx_strand_id
1 'polypeptide(L)'
;MPRNLDPSKEGLLRSHYDGAARQSFEDDGRDSESGLDATEFLDRASPPSAESKSFFRPRDSPVQRWSALRRATGRRRCCLVLLTCMLGLWLLIGIGGGVVYKVFQKEPPYGQSPPWYPAPKGGIARTWAASYEKAAKMVERMTLAEKVNVTTGTGWQMGLAVGTNAPAVYVGFPQLQLQDGPLGIRFADNITAFPAGITVGATWNRKLMYARGKAHANEAHRKGINVLLGPCVGPLGRMPAGGRNWEGFGADPYLQGIAGAETVKGIQSEGVMATIKHFVANEQEHFRQPWEWGLPHAVSSNIDDRTLHELYAWPFGDAVKAGVASVMCSYNQVNNSYSCGNSKLLNGILKDELGFQGFVMSDWLAQRSGVSTALAGLDMTMPGDGLDWAKGKSLWGPELSRAVLNGSVPLERLNDMVTRIVAAWYQLGQDDEIKFPRKPPNFSSWTNDRLGFLAHGSSSTQDLVEVNKFLDVQSNHSSIARQVAAEGTVLLKNDNLLPISPRGLGDANLKRRRDVVERATGKRHTGKFRVGVFGEDAGPGSGPNHCKDRGCNQGTLGSGWGSGAVEFPYLVTPIETLRSRFDKSEVELHEYLSNKLPTAGSDQAALNDLELCIVFANADSGEGFTKWDDVSGDRPNLNLQKGGDDLILDVASKCGSGHGQVVVVIHAVGPVLVEKWIELPNVNAVLLANLPGEESGNALADVLFGDINPSGHLPYTIGKSLNDYGKGGQVLYRPKGIIPQQDFTEGLYIDYRYFDKHSIEPRFDFGFGLSYTTFEVKNAQVTPWKSKSPLPASRPTPAAKPPTYSDQIPPASEVLFPAGLRVLERYVYPYLKSVDDIVTGPYPYPDGYETKQPLSGAGGDEGGNPDLWETYVSVAVDVENVGPRAGSAVPQLYLVYPAREGVDFPVRVLRGFDKIYLRPGESRTVDFNITRRDLSYWDVQKQNWVMVTEGKYQFQVGQSSRDLTAVGTW
;
A
#
# COMPACT_ATOMS: atom_id res chain seq x y z
N MET A 1 -11.56 -36.79 -11.19
CA MET A 1 -12.88 -37.30 -10.73
C MET A 1 -13.54 -36.18 -9.95
N PRO A 2 -14.70 -35.66 -10.31
CA PRO A 2 -15.36 -34.60 -9.56
C PRO A 2 -15.90 -35.14 -8.23
N ARG A 3 -15.53 -34.48 -7.14
CA ARG A 3 -16.16 -34.77 -5.84
C ARG A 3 -17.54 -34.14 -5.82
N ASN A 4 -18.59 -34.95 -5.62
CA ASN A 4 -19.93 -34.50 -5.34
C ASN A 4 -19.92 -33.66 -4.06
N LEU A 5 -20.25 -32.40 -4.17
CA LEU A 5 -20.56 -31.54 -3.03
C LEU A 5 -21.97 -31.82 -2.56
N ASP A 6 -22.12 -32.01 -1.26
CA ASP A 6 -23.40 -32.29 -0.58
C ASP A 6 -24.28 -31.02 -0.64
N PRO A 7 -25.48 -31.09 -1.22
CA PRO A 7 -26.40 -29.94 -1.35
C PRO A 7 -26.85 -29.34 0.00
N SER A 8 -26.67 -30.06 1.12
CA SER A 8 -27.00 -29.55 2.46
C SER A 8 -26.04 -28.47 3.00
N LYS A 9 -24.86 -28.31 2.39
CA LYS A 9 -23.89 -27.29 2.78
C LYS A 9 -24.05 -25.95 2.04
N GLU A 10 -24.76 -25.94 0.90
CA GLU A 10 -25.06 -24.67 0.19
C GLU A 10 -25.97 -23.74 0.99
N GLY A 11 -26.88 -24.27 1.79
CA GLY A 11 -27.79 -23.48 2.63
C GLY A 11 -27.12 -22.75 3.80
N LEU A 12 -26.03 -23.31 4.34
CA LEU A 12 -25.31 -22.74 5.48
C LEU A 12 -24.35 -21.62 5.09
N LEU A 13 -23.81 -21.67 3.87
CA LEU A 13 -22.96 -20.59 3.34
C LEU A 13 -23.78 -19.34 2.97
N ARG A 14 -25.03 -19.53 2.51
CA ARG A 14 -25.91 -18.41 2.14
C ARG A 14 -26.36 -17.55 3.33
N SER A 15 -26.63 -18.15 4.50
CA SER A 15 -27.18 -17.44 5.66
C SER A 15 -26.16 -16.53 6.38
N HIS A 16 -24.85 -16.77 6.21
CA HIS A 16 -23.81 -15.97 6.86
C HIS A 16 -23.39 -14.72 6.07
N TYR A 17 -23.58 -14.72 4.74
CA TYR A 17 -23.20 -13.58 3.89
C TYR A 17 -24.24 -12.46 3.84
N ASP A 18 -25.55 -12.81 3.91
CA ASP A 18 -26.63 -11.82 3.84
C ASP A 18 -26.69 -10.87 5.05
N GLY A 19 -26.22 -11.32 6.21
CA GLY A 19 -26.18 -10.50 7.43
C GLY A 19 -25.08 -9.41 7.43
N ALA A 20 -23.90 -9.75 6.92
CA ALA A 20 -22.75 -8.86 6.96
C ALA A 20 -22.82 -7.71 5.94
N ALA A 21 -23.35 -7.98 4.75
CA ALA A 21 -23.49 -6.96 3.71
C ALA A 21 -24.51 -5.87 4.06
N ARG A 22 -25.56 -6.20 4.82
CA ARG A 22 -26.60 -5.22 5.20
C ARG A 22 -26.18 -4.32 6.37
N GLN A 23 -25.42 -4.83 7.35
CA GLN A 23 -25.01 -4.02 8.52
C GLN A 23 -23.96 -2.96 8.22
N SER A 24 -23.14 -3.14 7.18
CA SER A 24 -22.03 -2.23 6.93
C SER A 24 -22.40 -0.95 6.17
N PHE A 25 -23.61 -0.84 5.62
CA PHE A 25 -24.06 0.37 4.91
C PHE A 25 -25.05 1.22 5.71
N GLU A 26 -25.67 0.66 6.76
CA GLU A 26 -26.58 1.41 7.62
C GLU A 26 -25.86 2.16 8.75
N ASP A 27 -24.65 1.74 9.17
CA ASP A 27 -23.91 2.37 10.26
C ASP A 27 -23.09 3.61 9.81
N ASP A 28 -22.74 3.74 8.53
CA ASP A 28 -22.04 4.92 8.02
C ASP A 28 -22.93 6.18 7.88
N GLY A 29 -24.21 6.06 8.17
CA GLY A 29 -25.18 7.17 8.08
C GLY A 29 -25.62 7.83 9.39
N ARG A 30 -25.16 7.37 10.56
CA ARG A 30 -25.72 7.86 11.84
C ARG A 30 -24.78 8.64 12.76
N ASP A 31 -23.48 8.63 12.55
CA ASP A 31 -22.53 9.31 13.46
C ASP A 31 -21.98 10.65 12.95
N SER A 32 -22.56 11.24 11.91
CA SER A 32 -22.18 12.58 11.45
C SER A 32 -23.13 13.71 11.83
N GLU A 33 -24.12 13.47 12.70
CA GLU A 33 -24.99 14.53 13.25
C GLU A 33 -24.53 14.99 14.64
N SER A 34 -23.32 15.51 14.75
CA SER A 34 -22.94 16.45 15.79
C SER A 34 -22.23 17.68 15.22
N GLY A 35 -22.72 18.16 14.09
CA GLY A 35 -22.46 19.50 13.61
C GLY A 35 -23.42 20.46 14.34
N LEU A 36 -22.92 21.23 15.27
CA LEU A 36 -23.65 22.36 15.88
C LEU A 36 -24.08 23.28 14.73
N ASP A 37 -25.38 23.27 14.45
CA ASP A 37 -26.03 24.18 13.53
C ASP A 37 -26.07 25.57 14.17
N ALA A 38 -25.22 26.49 13.68
CA ALA A 38 -25.09 27.88 14.15
C ALA A 38 -26.29 28.77 13.75
N THR A 39 -27.39 28.19 13.28
CA THR A 39 -28.59 28.95 12.82
C THR A 39 -29.77 28.91 13.76
N GLU A 40 -29.71 28.19 14.88
CA GLU A 40 -30.87 28.09 15.81
C GLU A 40 -30.92 29.19 16.86
N PHE A 41 -30.15 30.27 16.81
CA PHE A 41 -30.13 31.38 17.78
C PHE A 41 -30.77 32.68 17.30
N LEU A 42 -31.50 32.72 16.18
CA LEU A 42 -32.09 33.97 15.66
C LEU A 42 -33.62 33.99 15.56
N ASP A 43 -34.36 32.96 15.98
CA ASP A 43 -35.81 32.94 15.84
C ASP A 43 -36.59 32.73 17.16
N ARG A 44 -36.26 33.52 18.20
CA ARG A 44 -37.15 33.70 19.32
C ARG A 44 -37.09 35.12 19.87
N ALA A 45 -37.69 36.06 19.19
CA ALA A 45 -38.18 37.29 19.79
C ALA A 45 -39.21 37.96 18.87
N SER A 46 -40.43 37.51 18.90
CA SER A 46 -41.59 38.31 18.49
C SER A 46 -42.32 38.84 19.72
N PRO A 47 -42.61 40.13 19.77
CA PRO A 47 -43.25 40.73 20.96
C PRO A 47 -44.77 40.49 20.95
N PRO A 48 -45.42 40.41 22.11
CA PRO A 48 -46.87 40.34 22.17
C PRO A 48 -47.52 41.72 21.95
N SER A 49 -48.63 41.66 21.26
CA SER A 49 -49.52 42.73 20.84
C SER A 49 -49.96 43.64 22.01
N ALA A 50 -50.07 44.89 21.66
CA ALA A 50 -50.61 45.97 22.54
C ALA A 50 -52.12 45.85 22.75
N GLU A 51 -52.55 45.90 23.97
CA GLU A 51 -53.90 46.39 24.31
C GLU A 51 -53.84 47.74 25.09
N SER A 52 -54.62 48.64 24.61
CA SER A 52 -54.80 49.99 25.07
C SER A 52 -55.46 50.10 26.46
N LYS A 53 -54.99 50.94 27.36
CA LYS A 53 -55.84 51.72 28.27
C LYS A 53 -55.15 53.02 28.56
N SER A 54 -55.88 54.11 28.31
CA SER A 54 -55.62 55.47 28.66
C SER A 54 -55.67 55.69 30.13
N PHE A 55 -54.86 56.58 30.75
CA PHE A 55 -55.26 57.76 31.49
C PHE A 55 -54.12 58.33 32.38
N PHE A 56 -54.04 59.67 32.40
CA PHE A 56 -53.38 60.58 33.34
C PHE A 56 -51.87 60.80 33.15
N ARG A 57 -51.56 62.00 32.59
CA ARG A 57 -50.31 62.72 32.81
C ARG A 57 -50.27 63.43 34.19
N PRO A 58 -49.19 63.39 34.94
CA PRO A 58 -48.73 64.44 35.83
C PRO A 58 -47.57 65.24 35.13
N ARG A 59 -47.60 66.52 35.28
CA ARG A 59 -46.62 67.54 34.92
C ARG A 59 -45.28 67.22 35.60
N ASP A 60 -44.25 67.05 34.82
CA ASP A 60 -42.87 66.87 35.31
C ASP A 60 -42.32 68.18 35.87
N SER A 61 -41.76 68.11 37.05
CA SER A 61 -41.03 69.22 37.71
C SER A 61 -39.62 69.34 37.08
N PRO A 62 -39.01 70.58 37.12
CA PRO A 62 -37.69 70.80 36.54
C PRO A 62 -36.57 69.87 37.06
N VAL A 63 -36.70 69.40 38.27
CA VAL A 63 -35.70 68.47 38.90
C VAL A 63 -35.66 67.10 38.29
N GLN A 64 -36.76 66.57 37.74
CA GLN A 64 -36.81 65.30 37.07
C GLN A 64 -36.12 65.30 35.69
N ARG A 65 -36.11 66.47 35.00
CA ARG A 65 -35.38 66.61 33.70
C ARG A 65 -33.87 66.50 33.86
N TRP A 66 -33.31 67.04 34.97
CA TRP A 66 -31.87 66.94 35.27
C TRP A 66 -31.42 65.54 35.62
N SER A 67 -32.26 64.76 36.31
CA SER A 67 -31.96 63.37 36.66
C SER A 67 -32.07 62.42 35.43
N ALA A 68 -32.99 62.69 34.50
CA ALA A 68 -33.15 61.95 33.26
C ALA A 68 -31.98 62.22 32.29
N LEU A 69 -31.49 63.44 32.16
CA LEU A 69 -30.31 63.77 31.33
C LEU A 69 -29.01 63.16 31.88
N ARG A 70 -28.83 63.16 33.22
CA ARG A 70 -27.68 62.48 33.83
C ARG A 70 -27.68 60.91 33.61
N ARG A 71 -28.89 60.30 33.70
CA ARG A 71 -29.02 58.85 33.40
C ARG A 71 -28.81 58.53 31.93
N ALA A 72 -29.25 59.38 30.98
CA ALA A 72 -29.05 59.19 29.55
C ALA A 72 -27.60 59.38 29.16
N THR A 73 -26.85 60.30 29.73
CA THR A 73 -25.42 60.49 29.49
C THR A 73 -24.56 59.39 30.10
N GLY A 74 -24.95 58.89 31.27
CA GLY A 74 -24.31 57.73 31.90
C GLY A 74 -24.50 56.48 31.13
N ARG A 75 -25.73 56.23 30.63
CA ARG A 75 -26.01 55.05 29.76
C ARG A 75 -25.22 55.11 28.43
N ARG A 76 -25.15 56.28 27.77
CA ARG A 76 -24.35 56.45 26.54
C ARG A 76 -22.85 56.23 26.78
N ARG A 77 -22.29 56.72 27.90
CA ARG A 77 -20.90 56.45 28.29
C ARG A 77 -20.66 54.98 28.62
N CYS A 78 -21.59 54.32 29.30
CA CYS A 78 -21.49 52.88 29.62
C CYS A 78 -21.58 52.02 28.34
N CYS A 79 -22.49 52.36 27.39
CA CYS A 79 -22.58 51.68 26.09
C CYS A 79 -21.32 51.95 25.25
N LEU A 80 -20.72 53.13 25.28
CA LEU A 80 -19.50 53.42 24.55
C LEU A 80 -18.30 52.66 25.12
N VAL A 81 -18.19 52.56 26.45
CA VAL A 81 -17.16 51.75 27.15
C VAL A 81 -17.32 50.23 26.84
N LEU A 82 -18.56 49.77 26.88
CA LEU A 82 -18.84 48.36 26.51
C LEU A 82 -18.50 48.08 25.06
N LEU A 83 -18.81 48.98 24.14
CA LEU A 83 -18.49 48.84 22.72
C LEU A 83 -16.98 48.85 22.45
N THR A 84 -16.25 49.76 23.14
CA THR A 84 -14.78 49.81 23.06
C THR A 84 -14.13 48.58 23.70
N CYS A 85 -14.66 48.05 24.80
CA CYS A 85 -14.18 46.78 25.38
C CYS A 85 -14.47 45.58 24.48
N MET A 86 -15.64 45.50 23.82
CA MET A 86 -15.93 44.45 22.86
C MET A 86 -15.04 44.55 21.64
N LEU A 87 -14.84 45.75 21.07
CA LEU A 87 -13.90 45.94 19.95
C LEU A 87 -12.47 45.58 20.35
N GLY A 88 -12.02 45.93 21.56
CA GLY A 88 -10.73 45.54 22.10
C GLY A 88 -10.60 44.03 22.26
N LEU A 89 -11.67 43.36 22.74
CA LEU A 89 -11.70 41.91 22.86
C LEU A 89 -11.66 41.22 21.50
N TRP A 90 -12.43 41.68 20.50
CA TRP A 90 -12.39 41.18 19.12
C TRP A 90 -11.02 41.38 18.45
N LEU A 91 -10.38 42.55 18.73
CA LEU A 91 -9.03 42.81 18.23
C LEU A 91 -8.01 41.84 18.85
N LEU A 92 -8.12 41.62 20.19
CA LEU A 92 -7.25 40.65 20.90
C LEU A 92 -7.47 39.22 20.42
N ILE A 93 -8.72 38.82 20.16
CA ILE A 93 -9.07 37.51 19.58
C ILE A 93 -8.52 37.42 18.15
N GLY A 94 -8.64 38.47 17.34
CA GLY A 94 -8.11 38.50 15.99
C GLY A 94 -6.56 38.43 15.96
N ILE A 95 -5.89 39.18 16.83
CA ILE A 95 -4.42 39.14 16.95
C ILE A 95 -3.99 37.80 17.55
N GLY A 96 -4.65 37.31 18.60
CA GLY A 96 -4.37 36.00 19.19
C GLY A 96 -4.61 34.88 18.20
N GLY A 97 -5.71 34.92 17.45
CA GLY A 97 -6.00 33.97 16.38
C GLY A 97 -4.96 34.03 15.24
N GLY A 98 -4.53 35.23 14.85
CA GLY A 98 -3.46 35.38 13.83
C GLY A 98 -2.10 34.90 14.30
N VAL A 99 -1.75 35.12 15.56
CA VAL A 99 -0.51 34.57 16.15
C VAL A 99 -0.60 33.04 16.27
N VAL A 100 -1.71 32.52 16.76
CA VAL A 100 -1.97 31.09 16.83
C VAL A 100 -1.90 30.48 15.44
N TYR A 101 -2.55 31.09 14.44
CA TYR A 101 -2.48 30.64 13.05
C TYR A 101 -1.05 30.59 12.52
N LYS A 102 -0.25 31.66 12.71
CA LYS A 102 1.17 31.69 12.30
C LYS A 102 2.06 30.73 13.08
N VAL A 103 1.82 30.55 14.38
CA VAL A 103 2.62 29.63 15.22
C VAL A 103 2.29 28.17 14.90
N PHE A 104 1.04 27.87 14.51
CA PHE A 104 0.62 26.52 14.15
C PHE A 104 0.83 26.18 12.67
N GLN A 105 0.98 27.17 11.78
CA GLN A 105 1.47 26.97 10.42
C GLN A 105 3.01 27.02 10.40
N LYS A 106 3.64 25.97 10.88
CA LYS A 106 5.08 25.79 10.66
C LYS A 106 5.30 25.54 9.16
N GLU A 107 6.02 26.42 8.51
CA GLU A 107 6.45 26.14 7.14
C GLU A 107 7.28 24.86 7.11
N PRO A 108 7.07 23.97 6.14
CA PRO A 108 7.85 22.76 6.03
C PRO A 108 9.33 23.12 5.75
N PRO A 109 10.30 22.34 6.28
CA PRO A 109 11.73 22.67 6.13
C PRO A 109 12.20 22.73 4.68
N TYR A 110 11.47 22.10 3.75
CA TYR A 110 11.80 22.03 2.31
C TYR A 110 10.87 22.93 1.46
N GLY A 111 10.05 23.76 2.08
CA GLY A 111 9.11 24.65 1.40
C GLY A 111 7.96 23.90 0.72
N GLN A 112 7.38 24.52 -0.30
CA GLN A 112 6.40 23.90 -1.15
C GLN A 112 7.04 23.28 -2.39
N SER A 113 6.42 22.23 -2.96
CA SER A 113 6.87 21.70 -4.25
C SER A 113 6.83 22.79 -5.31
N PRO A 114 7.92 23.00 -6.06
CA PRO A 114 7.93 24.00 -7.13
C PRO A 114 6.98 23.56 -8.26
N PRO A 115 6.35 24.52 -8.97
CA PRO A 115 5.49 24.19 -10.10
C PRO A 115 6.29 23.60 -11.26
N TRP A 116 5.66 22.67 -11.98
CA TRP A 116 6.19 22.10 -13.21
C TRP A 116 5.10 22.01 -14.29
N TYR A 117 5.19 22.86 -15.29
CA TYR A 117 4.22 22.95 -16.38
C TYR A 117 4.89 23.21 -17.73
N PRO A 118 4.24 22.88 -18.85
CA PRO A 118 3.02 22.07 -18.97
C PRO A 118 3.28 20.59 -18.72
N ALA A 119 2.21 19.77 -18.68
CA ALA A 119 2.33 18.32 -18.62
C ALA A 119 3.06 17.78 -19.87
N PRO A 120 4.11 16.95 -19.74
CA PRO A 120 4.77 16.32 -20.87
C PRO A 120 3.82 15.40 -21.64
N LYS A 121 3.85 15.47 -22.97
CA LYS A 121 3.07 14.57 -23.83
C LYS A 121 3.64 13.16 -23.81
N GLY A 122 2.76 12.16 -23.84
CA GLY A 122 3.15 10.76 -24.02
C GLY A 122 3.47 10.40 -25.47
N GLY A 123 3.94 9.15 -25.69
CA GLY A 123 4.27 8.65 -27.02
C GLY A 123 5.68 8.98 -27.50
N ILE A 124 6.61 9.28 -26.58
CA ILE A 124 8.01 9.59 -26.91
C ILE A 124 8.92 8.36 -26.91
N ALA A 125 8.53 7.27 -26.22
CA ALA A 125 9.30 6.04 -26.12
C ALA A 125 9.01 5.11 -27.32
N ARG A 126 10.06 4.47 -27.85
CA ARG A 126 9.95 3.52 -28.98
C ARG A 126 8.99 2.36 -28.67
N THR A 127 9.03 1.84 -27.46
CA THR A 127 8.25 0.69 -26.98
C THR A 127 6.73 0.94 -27.03
N TRP A 128 6.30 2.21 -26.95
CA TRP A 128 4.91 2.62 -26.97
C TRP A 128 4.45 3.25 -28.28
N ALA A 129 5.37 3.50 -29.23
CA ALA A 129 5.07 4.28 -30.44
C ALA A 129 3.89 3.73 -31.25
N ALA A 130 3.82 2.41 -31.46
CA ALA A 130 2.73 1.77 -32.19
C ALA A 130 1.38 1.90 -31.47
N SER A 131 1.37 1.78 -30.14
CA SER A 131 0.16 1.91 -29.32
C SER A 131 -0.35 3.34 -29.29
N TYR A 132 0.55 4.32 -29.23
CA TYR A 132 0.20 5.74 -29.34
C TYR A 132 -0.30 6.12 -30.73
N GLU A 133 0.25 5.55 -31.80
CA GLU A 133 -0.28 5.77 -33.17
C GLU A 133 -1.72 5.25 -33.32
N LYS A 134 -2.00 4.04 -32.83
CA LYS A 134 -3.37 3.49 -32.81
C LYS A 134 -4.30 4.35 -31.96
N ALA A 135 -3.86 4.72 -30.75
CA ALA A 135 -4.62 5.54 -29.83
C ALA A 135 -4.97 6.91 -30.42
N ALA A 136 -4.00 7.56 -31.07
CA ALA A 136 -4.22 8.86 -31.70
C ALA A 136 -5.36 8.83 -32.72
N LYS A 137 -5.38 7.82 -33.60
CA LYS A 137 -6.44 7.63 -34.61
C LYS A 137 -7.82 7.42 -33.99
N MET A 138 -7.89 6.81 -32.82
CA MET A 138 -9.15 6.62 -32.08
C MET A 138 -9.57 7.92 -31.39
N VAL A 139 -8.66 8.56 -30.66
CA VAL A 139 -8.91 9.79 -29.88
C VAL A 139 -9.31 10.97 -30.75
N GLU A 140 -8.74 11.09 -31.95
CA GLU A 140 -9.11 12.13 -32.94
C GLU A 140 -10.59 12.05 -33.33
N ARG A 141 -11.18 10.86 -33.32
CA ARG A 141 -12.57 10.61 -33.68
C ARG A 141 -13.54 10.70 -32.51
N MET A 142 -13.05 10.73 -31.28
CA MET A 142 -13.89 10.82 -30.07
C MET A 142 -14.56 12.20 -29.97
N THR A 143 -15.82 12.20 -29.56
CA THR A 143 -16.52 13.42 -29.15
C THR A 143 -15.93 13.92 -27.81
N LEU A 144 -16.19 15.18 -27.46
CA LEU A 144 -15.78 15.73 -26.18
C LEU A 144 -16.36 14.94 -25.00
N ALA A 145 -17.63 14.54 -25.07
CA ALA A 145 -18.27 13.72 -24.05
C ALA A 145 -17.56 12.37 -23.86
N GLU A 146 -17.18 11.70 -24.95
CA GLU A 146 -16.45 10.43 -24.88
C GLU A 146 -15.05 10.60 -24.29
N LYS A 147 -14.34 11.67 -24.61
CA LYS A 147 -13.04 11.98 -24.01
C LYS A 147 -13.13 12.16 -22.50
N VAL A 148 -14.17 12.86 -22.04
CA VAL A 148 -14.42 13.06 -20.61
C VAL A 148 -14.83 11.73 -19.94
N ASN A 149 -15.65 10.90 -20.58
CA ASN A 149 -16.02 9.58 -20.11
C ASN A 149 -14.77 8.69 -19.85
N VAL A 150 -13.80 8.71 -20.76
CA VAL A 150 -12.59 7.87 -20.63
C VAL A 150 -11.74 8.29 -19.44
N THR A 151 -11.71 9.58 -19.10
CA THR A 151 -10.87 10.15 -18.04
C THR A 151 -11.55 10.18 -16.67
N THR A 152 -12.86 9.92 -16.60
CA THR A 152 -13.65 10.08 -15.37
C THR A 152 -14.34 8.77 -15.01
N GLY A 153 -14.21 8.34 -13.76
CA GLY A 153 -14.99 7.23 -13.23
C GLY A 153 -16.48 7.52 -13.22
N THR A 154 -17.30 6.46 -13.31
CA THR A 154 -18.75 6.56 -13.36
C THR A 154 -19.43 6.86 -12.02
N GLY A 155 -18.67 6.83 -10.91
CA GLY A 155 -19.13 7.02 -9.54
C GLY A 155 -19.05 5.72 -8.72
N TRP A 156 -19.07 5.90 -7.40
CA TRP A 156 -19.03 4.78 -6.46
C TRP A 156 -20.26 3.88 -6.59
N GLN A 157 -20.04 2.58 -6.77
CA GLN A 157 -21.10 1.59 -7.02
C GLN A 157 -21.87 1.76 -8.37
N MET A 158 -21.31 2.50 -9.32
CA MET A 158 -21.91 2.73 -10.63
C MET A 158 -21.38 1.78 -11.72
N GLY A 159 -20.83 0.64 -11.33
CA GLY A 159 -20.35 -0.46 -12.16
C GLY A 159 -20.19 -1.71 -11.32
N LEU A 160 -19.82 -2.85 -11.91
CA LEU A 160 -19.64 -4.12 -11.19
C LEU A 160 -18.32 -4.18 -10.43
N ALA A 161 -17.26 -3.59 -10.96
CA ALA A 161 -15.97 -3.47 -10.29
C ALA A 161 -15.93 -2.26 -9.34
N VAL A 162 -14.93 -2.17 -8.46
CA VAL A 162 -14.77 -1.04 -7.53
C VAL A 162 -14.53 0.29 -8.23
N GLY A 163 -13.99 0.28 -9.45
CA GLY A 163 -13.83 1.44 -10.31
C GLY A 163 -14.18 1.10 -11.75
N THR A 164 -14.91 2.00 -12.40
CA THR A 164 -15.25 1.91 -13.82
C THR A 164 -15.25 3.30 -14.44
N ASN A 165 -14.76 3.42 -15.67
CA ASN A 165 -15.04 4.60 -16.49
C ASN A 165 -16.22 4.34 -17.42
N ALA A 166 -16.74 5.36 -18.09
CA ALA A 166 -17.74 5.15 -19.13
C ALA A 166 -17.07 4.84 -20.49
N PRO A 167 -17.75 4.09 -21.38
CA PRO A 167 -17.21 3.75 -22.69
C PRO A 167 -17.24 4.96 -23.66
N ALA A 168 -16.38 4.93 -24.69
CA ALA A 168 -16.51 5.79 -25.86
C ALA A 168 -17.15 5.00 -27.00
N VAL A 169 -18.48 4.99 -27.02
CA VAL A 169 -19.29 4.07 -27.85
C VAL A 169 -19.11 4.33 -29.33
N TYR A 170 -19.03 5.60 -29.73
CA TYR A 170 -18.91 6.01 -31.15
C TYR A 170 -17.63 5.45 -31.81
N VAL A 171 -16.55 5.36 -31.06
CA VAL A 171 -15.28 4.81 -31.55
C VAL A 171 -15.01 3.37 -31.15
N GLY A 172 -15.89 2.76 -30.34
CA GLY A 172 -15.79 1.37 -29.90
C GLY A 172 -14.76 1.14 -28.79
N PHE A 173 -14.41 2.15 -28.00
CA PHE A 173 -13.58 1.95 -26.79
C PHE A 173 -14.47 1.45 -25.65
N PRO A 174 -14.12 0.32 -24.99
CA PRO A 174 -14.95 -0.29 -23.96
C PRO A 174 -14.91 0.47 -22.63
N GLN A 175 -15.84 0.17 -21.75
CA GLN A 175 -15.74 0.47 -20.34
C GLN A 175 -14.58 -0.34 -19.73
N LEU A 176 -13.67 0.31 -19.05
CA LEU A 176 -12.61 -0.36 -18.30
C LEU A 176 -13.11 -0.74 -16.91
N GLN A 177 -12.73 -1.93 -16.47
CA GLN A 177 -13.03 -2.48 -15.14
C GLN A 177 -11.76 -2.45 -14.30
N LEU A 178 -11.77 -1.69 -13.22
CA LEU A 178 -10.64 -1.50 -12.31
C LEU A 178 -10.96 -2.19 -10.98
N GLN A 179 -10.05 -3.06 -10.50
CA GLN A 179 -10.32 -3.84 -9.30
C GLN A 179 -9.15 -3.85 -8.34
N ASP A 180 -9.46 -3.71 -7.03
CA ASP A 180 -8.52 -4.01 -5.95
C ASP A 180 -8.21 -5.52 -5.98
N GLY A 181 -7.11 -5.94 -5.53
CA GLY A 181 -6.14 -5.53 -4.57
C GLY A 181 -4.82 -6.22 -4.87
N PRO A 182 -3.76 -5.93 -4.12
CA PRO A 182 -2.46 -6.55 -4.32
C PRO A 182 -2.39 -8.04 -3.93
N LEU A 183 -3.35 -8.58 -3.15
CA LEU A 183 -3.35 -9.98 -2.69
C LEU A 183 -4.26 -10.92 -3.48
N GLY A 184 -5.13 -10.41 -4.32
CA GLY A 184 -6.11 -11.18 -5.09
C GLY A 184 -7.19 -10.24 -5.61
N ILE A 185 -8.27 -10.77 -6.18
CA ILE A 185 -9.36 -9.98 -6.73
C ILE A 185 -10.40 -9.74 -5.63
N ARG A 186 -10.34 -8.59 -4.98
CA ARG A 186 -11.22 -8.23 -3.87
C ARG A 186 -12.69 -8.35 -4.26
N PHE A 187 -13.53 -8.84 -3.36
CA PHE A 187 -14.97 -9.08 -3.53
C PHE A 187 -15.36 -10.15 -4.56
N ALA A 188 -14.38 -10.76 -5.25
CA ALA A 188 -14.68 -11.82 -6.20
C ALA A 188 -14.71 -13.19 -5.51
N ASP A 189 -15.65 -14.03 -5.96
CA ASP A 189 -15.74 -15.44 -5.58
C ASP A 189 -14.69 -16.30 -6.29
N ASN A 190 -14.36 -17.47 -5.72
CA ASN A 190 -13.54 -18.50 -6.35
C ASN A 190 -12.24 -17.95 -6.99
N ILE A 191 -11.50 -17.17 -6.23
CA ILE A 191 -10.18 -16.63 -6.54
C ILE A 191 -9.15 -17.11 -5.52
N THR A 192 -7.86 -16.92 -5.78
CA THR A 192 -6.80 -17.26 -4.85
C THR A 192 -6.48 -16.08 -3.93
N ALA A 193 -6.46 -16.32 -2.61
CA ALA A 193 -5.94 -15.38 -1.63
C ALA A 193 -4.42 -15.59 -1.49
N PHE A 194 -3.65 -14.87 -2.31
CA PHE A 194 -2.20 -14.97 -2.34
C PHE A 194 -1.53 -14.41 -1.09
N PRO A 195 -0.28 -14.83 -0.78
CA PRO A 195 0.53 -14.17 0.25
C PRO A 195 0.71 -12.69 -0.03
N ALA A 196 0.78 -11.89 1.04
CA ALA A 196 0.97 -10.45 0.98
C ALA A 196 2.33 -10.03 0.39
N GLY A 197 2.44 -8.78 -0.05
CA GLY A 197 3.68 -8.22 -0.59
C GLY A 197 4.89 -8.42 0.31
N ILE A 198 4.72 -8.22 1.62
CA ILE A 198 5.79 -8.41 2.62
C ILE A 198 6.34 -9.85 2.64
N THR A 199 5.45 -10.85 2.48
CA THR A 199 5.84 -12.26 2.37
C THR A 199 6.54 -12.54 1.05
N VAL A 200 6.07 -11.92 -0.05
CA VAL A 200 6.73 -12.01 -1.37
C VAL A 200 8.14 -11.41 -1.31
N GLY A 201 8.30 -10.24 -0.68
CA GLY A 201 9.58 -9.61 -0.44
C GLY A 201 10.54 -10.51 0.34
N ALA A 202 10.03 -11.16 1.40
CA ALA A 202 10.81 -12.10 2.21
C ALA A 202 11.30 -13.35 1.45
N THR A 203 10.72 -13.66 0.29
CA THR A 203 11.26 -14.75 -0.57
C THR A 203 12.60 -14.42 -1.20
N TRP A 204 12.90 -13.14 -1.45
CA TRP A 204 14.05 -12.68 -2.24
C TRP A 204 14.19 -13.41 -3.58
N ASN A 205 13.06 -13.82 -4.17
CA ASN A 205 12.98 -14.66 -5.35
C ASN A 205 12.26 -13.96 -6.50
N ARG A 206 13.02 -13.40 -7.44
CA ARG A 206 12.49 -12.67 -8.62
C ARG A 206 11.51 -13.51 -9.44
N LYS A 207 11.76 -14.82 -9.56
CA LYS A 207 10.88 -15.74 -10.32
C LYS A 207 9.52 -15.91 -9.66
N LEU A 208 9.49 -15.98 -8.31
CA LEU A 208 8.22 -16.06 -7.56
C LEU A 208 7.46 -14.73 -7.56
N MET A 209 8.16 -13.60 -7.51
CA MET A 209 7.55 -12.26 -7.68
C MET A 209 6.82 -12.17 -9.01
N TYR A 210 7.47 -12.58 -10.11
CA TYR A 210 6.86 -12.65 -11.44
C TYR A 210 5.71 -13.66 -11.49
N ALA A 211 5.91 -14.89 -11.03
CA ALA A 211 4.94 -15.98 -11.14
C ALA A 211 3.65 -15.68 -10.38
N ARG A 212 3.76 -15.07 -9.17
CA ARG A 212 2.60 -14.62 -8.39
C ARG A 212 1.83 -13.53 -9.13
N GLY A 213 2.52 -12.51 -9.66
CA GLY A 213 1.89 -11.45 -10.46
C GLY A 213 1.16 -12.01 -11.68
N LYS A 214 1.75 -12.98 -12.36
CA LYS A 214 1.16 -13.66 -13.52
C LYS A 214 -0.09 -14.46 -13.13
N ALA A 215 -0.03 -15.25 -12.04
CA ALA A 215 -1.17 -16.04 -11.55
C ALA A 215 -2.35 -15.15 -11.17
N HIS A 216 -2.08 -14.08 -10.42
CA HIS A 216 -3.08 -13.09 -10.03
C HIS A 216 -3.76 -12.44 -11.26
N ALA A 217 -2.99 -12.04 -12.26
CA ALA A 217 -3.52 -11.44 -13.47
C ALA A 217 -4.29 -12.43 -14.36
N ASN A 218 -3.91 -13.70 -14.37
CA ASN A 218 -4.67 -14.75 -15.05
C ASN A 218 -6.09 -14.86 -14.47
N GLU A 219 -6.22 -14.82 -13.15
CA GLU A 219 -7.52 -14.79 -12.48
C GLU A 219 -8.30 -13.51 -12.81
N ALA A 220 -7.62 -12.34 -12.75
CA ALA A 220 -8.23 -11.04 -13.06
C ALA A 220 -8.78 -11.00 -14.48
N HIS A 221 -8.01 -11.45 -15.46
CA HIS A 221 -8.44 -11.56 -16.85
C HIS A 221 -9.69 -12.45 -16.98
N ARG A 222 -9.69 -13.61 -16.33
CA ARG A 222 -10.83 -14.55 -16.36
C ARG A 222 -12.05 -14.03 -15.61
N LYS A 223 -11.86 -13.13 -14.63
CA LYS A 223 -12.96 -12.42 -13.94
C LYS A 223 -13.47 -11.20 -14.73
N GLY A 224 -12.81 -10.79 -15.82
CA GLY A 224 -13.21 -9.67 -16.68
C GLY A 224 -12.67 -8.32 -16.23
N ILE A 225 -11.50 -8.29 -15.58
CA ILE A 225 -10.84 -7.09 -15.08
C ILE A 225 -9.79 -6.60 -16.08
N ASN A 226 -9.84 -5.30 -16.42
CA ASN A 226 -8.90 -4.64 -17.32
C ASN A 226 -7.66 -4.11 -16.59
N VAL A 227 -7.84 -3.60 -15.36
CA VAL A 227 -6.82 -2.90 -14.59
C VAL A 227 -6.79 -3.44 -13.17
N LEU A 228 -5.66 -4.00 -12.74
CA LEU A 228 -5.39 -4.36 -11.36
C LEU A 228 -4.76 -3.20 -10.61
N LEU A 229 -5.29 -2.87 -9.42
CA LEU A 229 -4.81 -1.81 -8.54
C LEU A 229 -3.66 -2.33 -7.66
N GLY A 230 -2.58 -2.67 -8.30
CA GLY A 230 -1.34 -3.22 -7.73
C GLY A 230 -0.27 -3.44 -8.81
N PRO A 231 0.99 -3.68 -8.41
CA PRO A 231 1.49 -3.89 -7.04
C PRO A 231 1.68 -2.61 -6.24
N CYS A 232 1.91 -2.78 -4.91
CA CYS A 232 2.18 -1.71 -3.98
C CYS A 232 3.69 -1.64 -3.68
N VAL A 233 4.30 -0.44 -3.81
CA VAL A 233 5.70 -0.15 -3.46
C VAL A 233 5.83 1.13 -2.60
N GLY A 234 4.74 1.71 -2.21
CA GLY A 234 4.58 2.78 -1.24
C GLY A 234 3.32 2.54 -0.41
N PRO A 235 3.43 2.45 0.94
CA PRO A 235 4.55 2.90 1.78
C PRO A 235 5.84 2.10 1.55
N LEU A 236 6.97 2.82 1.73
CA LEU A 236 8.31 2.22 1.67
C LEU A 236 8.68 1.48 2.98
N GLY A 237 7.95 1.76 4.06
CA GLY A 237 8.24 1.19 5.37
C GLY A 237 9.17 2.05 6.24
N ARG A 238 9.19 3.36 5.99
CA ARG A 238 9.84 4.37 6.84
C ARG A 238 9.51 4.20 8.32
N MET A 239 8.23 3.88 8.59
CA MET A 239 7.71 3.64 9.92
C MET A 239 7.41 2.15 10.09
N PRO A 240 8.12 1.43 10.99
CA PRO A 240 7.88 0.00 11.19
C PRO A 240 6.46 -0.32 11.66
N ALA A 241 5.77 0.65 12.29
CA ALA A 241 4.39 0.54 12.74
C ALA A 241 3.34 0.94 11.69
N GLY A 242 3.75 1.36 10.49
CA GLY A 242 2.86 1.81 9.42
C GLY A 242 1.84 0.74 9.00
N GLY A 243 0.57 1.16 8.89
CA GLY A 243 -0.58 0.25 8.75
C GLY A 243 -0.59 -0.59 7.48
N ARG A 244 -0.06 -0.07 6.37
CA ARG A 244 -0.07 -0.72 5.05
C ARG A 244 1.30 -1.20 4.56
N ASN A 245 2.31 -1.26 5.43
CA ASN A 245 3.64 -1.76 5.06
C ASN A 245 3.60 -3.17 4.46
N TRP A 246 2.67 -4.00 4.90
CA TRP A 246 2.51 -5.37 4.44
C TRP A 246 2.08 -5.51 2.97
N GLU A 247 1.48 -4.47 2.38
CA GLU A 247 1.12 -4.47 0.95
C GLU A 247 2.36 -4.39 0.04
N GLY A 248 3.41 -3.70 0.51
CA GLY A 248 4.70 -3.59 -0.17
C GLY A 248 5.65 -4.75 0.15
N PHE A 249 6.85 -4.70 -0.43
CA PHE A 249 7.81 -5.82 -0.41
C PHE A 249 8.93 -5.66 0.63
N GLY A 250 8.85 -4.70 1.53
CA GLY A 250 9.84 -4.46 2.58
C GLY A 250 10.29 -3.02 2.70
N ALA A 251 11.38 -2.75 3.44
CA ALA A 251 11.81 -1.40 3.80
C ALA A 251 13.05 -0.90 3.02
N ASP A 252 13.35 -1.50 1.87
CA ASP A 252 14.46 -1.10 1.01
C ASP A 252 13.98 -0.73 -0.41
N PRO A 253 14.34 0.44 -0.97
CA PRO A 253 13.88 0.89 -2.28
C PRO A 253 14.34 -0.01 -3.44
N TYR A 254 15.51 -0.64 -3.34
CA TYR A 254 15.99 -1.56 -4.37
C TYR A 254 15.17 -2.85 -4.38
N LEU A 255 14.95 -3.46 -3.20
CA LEU A 255 14.10 -4.66 -3.08
C LEU A 255 12.68 -4.37 -3.55
N GLN A 256 12.07 -3.26 -3.10
CA GLN A 256 10.74 -2.80 -3.54
C GLN A 256 10.69 -2.60 -5.07
N GLY A 257 11.71 -1.96 -5.65
CA GLY A 257 11.79 -1.68 -7.08
C GLY A 257 11.85 -2.96 -7.92
N ILE A 258 12.73 -3.88 -7.56
CA ILE A 258 12.85 -5.17 -8.25
C ILE A 258 11.56 -5.99 -8.11
N ALA A 259 11.01 -6.11 -6.91
CA ALA A 259 9.79 -6.88 -6.68
C ALA A 259 8.57 -6.27 -7.38
N GLY A 260 8.45 -4.94 -7.36
CA GLY A 260 7.44 -4.20 -8.10
C GLY A 260 7.55 -4.42 -9.61
N ALA A 261 8.74 -4.28 -10.17
CA ALA A 261 9.01 -4.47 -11.61
C ALA A 261 8.69 -5.89 -12.07
N GLU A 262 9.13 -6.92 -11.33
CA GLU A 262 8.85 -8.32 -11.68
C GLU A 262 7.35 -8.64 -11.57
N THR A 263 6.65 -8.10 -10.56
CA THR A 263 5.19 -8.24 -10.43
C THR A 263 4.46 -7.55 -11.58
N VAL A 264 4.86 -6.33 -11.99
CA VAL A 264 4.32 -5.62 -13.16
C VAL A 264 4.47 -6.46 -14.42
N LYS A 265 5.67 -6.99 -14.69
CA LYS A 265 5.92 -7.88 -15.84
C LYS A 265 5.01 -9.12 -15.81
N GLY A 266 4.85 -9.72 -14.62
CA GLY A 266 3.97 -10.88 -14.43
C GLY A 266 2.52 -10.54 -14.76
N ILE A 267 1.98 -9.47 -14.17
CA ILE A 267 0.61 -9.01 -14.39
C ILE A 267 0.37 -8.71 -15.88
N GLN A 268 1.24 -7.92 -16.49
CA GLN A 268 1.06 -7.45 -17.86
C GLN A 268 1.28 -8.54 -18.91
N SER A 269 1.97 -9.65 -18.55
CA SER A 269 2.09 -10.82 -19.44
C SER A 269 0.75 -11.51 -19.75
N GLU A 270 -0.29 -11.29 -18.91
CA GLU A 270 -1.65 -11.81 -19.11
C GLU A 270 -2.61 -10.75 -19.75
N GLY A 271 -2.05 -9.62 -20.24
CA GLY A 271 -2.82 -8.56 -20.89
C GLY A 271 -3.57 -7.62 -19.93
N VAL A 272 -3.45 -7.81 -18.63
CA VAL A 272 -4.06 -6.95 -17.60
C VAL A 272 -3.14 -5.76 -17.32
N MET A 273 -3.69 -4.55 -17.22
CA MET A 273 -2.92 -3.36 -16.86
C MET A 273 -2.55 -3.41 -15.38
N ALA A 274 -1.26 -3.33 -15.06
CA ALA A 274 -0.78 -3.14 -13.70
C ALA A 274 -0.83 -1.65 -13.31
N THR A 275 -1.15 -1.37 -12.04
CA THR A 275 -1.11 -0.03 -11.45
C THR A 275 -0.14 -0.01 -10.29
N ILE A 276 1.06 0.52 -10.51
CA ILE A 276 2.02 0.69 -9.41
C ILE A 276 1.55 1.79 -8.45
N LYS A 277 1.56 1.54 -7.13
CA LYS A 277 1.01 2.45 -6.11
C LYS A 277 1.81 2.46 -4.82
N HIS A 278 1.65 3.46 -3.94
CA HIS A 278 0.98 4.74 -4.11
C HIS A 278 2.05 5.83 -4.30
N PHE A 279 1.97 6.60 -5.38
CA PHE A 279 2.94 7.65 -5.72
C PHE A 279 2.54 8.97 -5.07
N VAL A 280 3.16 9.47 -3.95
CA VAL A 280 4.37 8.98 -3.27
C VAL A 280 4.33 9.36 -1.78
N ALA A 281 5.06 8.61 -0.95
CA ALA A 281 5.33 8.93 0.45
C ALA A 281 4.10 8.97 1.38
N ASN A 282 3.12 8.08 1.15
CA ASN A 282 2.04 7.80 2.10
C ASN A 282 2.53 6.71 3.08
N GLU A 283 3.31 7.12 4.11
CA GLU A 283 4.03 6.21 4.99
C GLU A 283 3.27 5.84 6.28
N GLN A 284 2.16 6.52 6.55
CA GLN A 284 1.26 6.24 7.67
C GLN A 284 -0.20 6.38 7.26
N GLU A 285 -1.09 5.73 8.00
CA GLU A 285 -2.52 5.80 7.79
C GLU A 285 -3.17 6.95 8.56
N HIS A 286 -2.64 7.30 9.74
CA HIS A 286 -3.09 8.47 10.48
C HIS A 286 -2.97 9.75 9.65
N PHE A 287 -4.11 10.44 9.51
CA PHE A 287 -4.22 11.71 8.78
C PHE A 287 -3.98 11.62 7.27
N ARG A 288 -4.01 10.41 6.68
CA ARG A 288 -3.85 10.22 5.22
C ARG A 288 -4.94 10.94 4.43
N GLN A 289 -6.17 10.97 4.93
CA GLN A 289 -7.31 11.69 4.39
C GLN A 289 -7.97 12.60 5.42
N PRO A 290 -8.48 13.80 5.02
CA PRO A 290 -9.07 14.76 5.98
C PRO A 290 -10.28 14.21 6.71
N TRP A 291 -11.22 13.61 5.98
CA TRP A 291 -12.52 13.19 6.51
C TRP A 291 -12.42 12.03 7.51
N GLU A 292 -11.46 11.13 7.34
CA GLU A 292 -11.24 9.99 8.26
C GLU A 292 -10.86 10.45 9.67
N TRP A 293 -10.30 11.65 9.82
CA TRP A 293 -9.73 12.16 11.07
C TRP A 293 -10.32 13.50 11.51
N GLY A 294 -11.36 13.99 10.82
CA GLY A 294 -12.01 15.27 11.15
C GLY A 294 -11.10 16.49 10.99
N LEU A 295 -10.11 16.43 10.12
CA LEU A 295 -9.19 17.53 9.83
C LEU A 295 -9.50 18.13 8.44
N PRO A 296 -9.19 19.42 8.21
CA PRO A 296 -9.44 20.07 6.92
C PRO A 296 -8.46 19.58 5.81
N HIS A 297 -7.28 19.10 6.18
CA HIS A 297 -6.26 18.67 5.24
C HIS A 297 -5.59 17.36 5.66
N ALA A 298 -5.17 16.58 4.67
CA ALA A 298 -4.34 15.40 4.89
C ALA A 298 -2.93 15.76 5.35
N VAL A 299 -2.22 14.78 5.91
CA VAL A 299 -0.81 14.91 6.31
C VAL A 299 0.05 15.32 5.13
N SER A 300 0.99 16.25 5.38
CA SER A 300 2.03 16.61 4.44
C SER A 300 3.33 15.88 4.79
N SER A 301 3.81 15.05 3.88
CA SER A 301 5.13 14.43 3.90
C SER A 301 6.13 15.44 3.35
N ASN A 302 6.94 16.04 4.23
CA ASN A 302 7.89 17.08 3.83
C ASN A 302 9.26 16.44 3.59
N ILE A 303 9.62 16.32 2.32
CA ILE A 303 10.75 15.52 1.86
C ILE A 303 11.71 16.40 1.03
N ASP A 304 13.00 16.30 1.30
CA ASP A 304 14.00 16.91 0.42
C ASP A 304 14.10 16.16 -0.92
N ASP A 305 14.59 16.86 -1.93
CA ASP A 305 14.63 16.39 -3.31
C ASP A 305 15.53 15.14 -3.48
N ARG A 306 16.64 15.05 -2.76
CA ARG A 306 17.53 13.89 -2.82
C ARG A 306 16.89 12.64 -2.22
N THR A 307 16.31 12.76 -1.05
CA THR A 307 15.60 11.67 -0.37
C THR A 307 14.42 11.18 -1.21
N LEU A 308 13.68 12.10 -1.83
CA LEU A 308 12.57 11.74 -2.73
C LEU A 308 13.06 10.85 -3.89
N HIS A 309 14.17 11.20 -4.55
CA HIS A 309 14.70 10.45 -5.70
C HIS A 309 15.37 9.12 -5.29
N GLU A 310 16.20 9.14 -4.24
CA GLU A 310 17.02 7.97 -3.87
C GLU A 310 16.24 6.91 -3.07
N LEU A 311 15.09 7.27 -2.45
CA LEU A 311 14.25 6.34 -1.70
C LEU A 311 12.86 6.18 -2.31
N TYR A 312 12.03 7.23 -2.23
CA TYR A 312 10.58 7.10 -2.46
C TYR A 312 10.19 6.99 -3.93
N ALA A 313 10.87 7.68 -4.84
CA ALA A 313 10.64 7.57 -6.28
C ALA A 313 11.42 6.42 -6.94
N TRP A 314 12.43 5.86 -6.26
CA TRP A 314 13.27 4.79 -6.79
C TRP A 314 12.49 3.58 -7.29
N PRO A 315 11.56 2.96 -6.51
CA PRO A 315 10.81 1.78 -6.96
C PRO A 315 9.92 2.07 -8.18
N PHE A 316 9.39 3.29 -8.28
CA PHE A 316 8.57 3.69 -9.42
C PHE A 316 9.39 3.82 -10.70
N GLY A 317 10.66 4.23 -10.61
CA GLY A 317 11.59 4.21 -11.74
C GLY A 317 11.79 2.80 -12.31
N ASP A 318 11.93 1.78 -11.45
CA ASP A 318 12.01 0.37 -11.86
C ASP A 318 10.72 -0.11 -12.51
N ALA A 319 9.56 0.28 -11.98
CA ALA A 319 8.26 -0.07 -12.56
C ALA A 319 8.03 0.60 -13.92
N VAL A 320 8.43 1.87 -14.08
CA VAL A 320 8.35 2.57 -15.38
C VAL A 320 9.28 1.89 -16.39
N LYS A 321 10.49 1.52 -15.99
CA LYS A 321 11.42 0.75 -16.84
C LYS A 321 10.86 -0.61 -17.23
N ALA A 322 10.03 -1.22 -16.39
CA ALA A 322 9.31 -2.46 -16.70
C ALA A 322 8.09 -2.24 -17.61
N GLY A 323 7.77 -1.01 -18.02
CA GLY A 323 6.67 -0.67 -18.92
C GLY A 323 5.30 -0.67 -18.24
N VAL A 324 5.21 -0.25 -16.96
CA VAL A 324 3.94 -0.23 -16.23
C VAL A 324 2.89 0.64 -16.92
N ALA A 325 1.67 0.13 -17.03
CA ALA A 325 0.57 0.78 -17.75
C ALA A 325 -0.06 1.96 -16.98
N SER A 326 -0.06 1.89 -15.63
CA SER A 326 -0.67 2.91 -14.80
C SER A 326 0.11 3.16 -13.52
N VAL A 327 0.00 4.38 -12.99
CA VAL A 327 0.51 4.82 -11.68
C VAL A 327 -0.63 5.44 -10.91
N MET A 328 -0.81 5.05 -9.64
CA MET A 328 -1.79 5.65 -8.74
C MET A 328 -1.11 6.65 -7.81
N CYS A 329 -1.56 7.91 -7.82
CA CYS A 329 -1.09 8.93 -6.88
C CYS A 329 -1.71 8.73 -5.49
N SER A 330 -0.97 9.08 -4.43
CA SER A 330 -1.34 8.83 -3.04
C SER A 330 -2.27 9.90 -2.44
N TYR A 331 -2.83 9.62 -1.25
CA TYR A 331 -3.76 10.51 -0.55
C TYR A 331 -3.11 11.75 0.08
N ASN A 332 -1.90 11.60 0.61
CA ASN A 332 -1.18 12.61 1.37
C ASN A 332 -0.77 13.81 0.52
N GLN A 333 -0.34 14.85 1.20
CA GLN A 333 0.42 15.92 0.56
C GLN A 333 1.92 15.60 0.55
N VAL A 334 2.64 16.13 -0.43
CA VAL A 334 4.10 16.19 -0.45
C VAL A 334 4.51 17.65 -0.51
N ASN A 335 5.25 18.12 0.49
CA ASN A 335 5.64 19.52 0.62
C ASN A 335 4.44 20.45 0.42
N ASN A 336 3.36 20.21 1.18
CA ASN A 336 2.08 20.94 1.19
C ASN A 336 1.32 21.02 -0.15
N SER A 337 1.57 20.09 -1.05
CA SER A 337 0.80 19.92 -2.28
C SER A 337 0.27 18.48 -2.37
N TYR A 338 -1.05 18.29 -2.51
CA TYR A 338 -1.64 16.95 -2.65
C TYR A 338 -1.00 16.17 -3.79
N SER A 339 -0.58 14.94 -3.56
CA SER A 339 0.16 14.12 -4.52
C SER A 339 -0.53 14.04 -5.88
N CYS A 340 -1.86 13.90 -5.92
CA CYS A 340 -2.65 13.86 -7.16
C CYS A 340 -2.81 15.23 -7.86
N GLY A 341 -2.37 16.32 -7.23
CA GLY A 341 -2.38 17.68 -7.81
C GLY A 341 -0.99 18.33 -7.81
N ASN A 342 0.07 17.58 -7.54
CA ASN A 342 1.43 18.10 -7.46
C ASN A 342 2.13 17.98 -8.83
N SER A 343 2.25 19.13 -9.53
CA SER A 343 2.84 19.17 -10.87
C SER A 343 4.31 18.77 -10.91
N LYS A 344 5.10 19.07 -9.86
CA LYS A 344 6.51 18.61 -9.79
C LYS A 344 6.59 17.09 -9.76
N LEU A 345 5.71 16.43 -9.00
CA LEU A 345 5.67 14.96 -8.92
C LEU A 345 5.20 14.33 -10.23
N LEU A 346 4.00 14.76 -10.72
CA LEU A 346 3.34 14.06 -11.81
C LEU A 346 3.89 14.46 -13.19
N ASN A 347 4.09 15.77 -13.43
CA ASN A 347 4.65 16.25 -14.69
C ASN A 347 6.19 16.15 -14.69
N GLY A 348 6.85 16.70 -13.66
CA GLY A 348 8.30 16.80 -13.60
C GLY A 348 9.00 15.46 -13.39
N ILE A 349 8.74 14.80 -12.26
CA ILE A 349 9.45 13.56 -11.92
C ILE A 349 8.89 12.37 -12.72
N LEU A 350 7.58 12.12 -12.65
CA LEU A 350 7.03 10.89 -13.23
C LEU A 350 7.01 10.93 -14.76
N LYS A 351 6.42 11.98 -15.37
CA LYS A 351 6.23 12.02 -16.82
C LYS A 351 7.46 12.51 -17.60
N ASP A 352 8.23 13.48 -17.09
CA ASP A 352 9.40 14.00 -17.78
C ASP A 352 10.68 13.25 -17.42
N GLU A 353 11.02 13.19 -16.12
CA GLU A 353 12.27 12.59 -15.68
C GLU A 353 12.26 11.07 -15.85
N LEU A 354 11.26 10.37 -15.30
CA LEU A 354 11.13 8.93 -15.44
C LEU A 354 10.56 8.49 -16.79
N GLY A 355 10.12 9.43 -17.64
CA GLY A 355 9.64 9.15 -18.98
C GLY A 355 8.39 8.26 -19.04
N PHE A 356 7.51 8.34 -18.05
CA PHE A 356 6.31 7.50 -17.95
C PHE A 356 5.35 7.70 -19.12
N GLN A 357 5.02 6.63 -19.82
CA GLN A 357 4.18 6.65 -21.02
C GLN A 357 2.72 6.30 -20.77
N GLY A 358 2.42 5.54 -19.72
CA GLY A 358 1.05 5.19 -19.34
C GLY A 358 0.27 6.35 -18.74
N PHE A 359 -0.81 6.08 -18.01
CA PHE A 359 -1.68 7.08 -17.41
C PHE A 359 -1.58 7.10 -15.88
N VAL A 360 -1.75 8.30 -15.31
CA VAL A 360 -1.83 8.51 -13.85
C VAL A 360 -3.29 8.49 -13.44
N MET A 361 -3.66 7.60 -12.52
CA MET A 361 -4.98 7.62 -11.89
C MET A 361 -4.91 8.17 -10.47
N SER A 362 -6.02 8.74 -9.97
CA SER A 362 -6.14 9.06 -8.55
C SER A 362 -6.39 7.80 -7.73
N ASP A 363 -5.92 7.79 -6.49
CA ASP A 363 -6.53 6.94 -5.48
C ASP A 363 -7.98 7.39 -5.21
N TRP A 364 -8.81 6.54 -4.57
CA TRP A 364 -10.24 6.78 -4.37
C TRP A 364 -10.46 8.04 -3.52
N LEU A 365 -11.10 9.07 -4.11
CA LEU A 365 -11.30 10.40 -3.53
C LEU A 365 -10.00 11.20 -3.28
N ALA A 366 -8.86 10.82 -3.87
CA ALA A 366 -7.60 11.55 -3.70
C ALA A 366 -7.51 12.82 -4.58
N GLN A 367 -8.37 12.97 -5.57
CA GLN A 367 -8.50 14.20 -6.34
C GLN A 367 -9.10 15.31 -5.46
N ARG A 368 -8.45 16.48 -5.36
CA ARG A 368 -8.88 17.60 -4.50
C ARG A 368 -9.30 18.87 -5.26
N SER A 369 -9.09 18.92 -6.56
CA SER A 369 -9.49 20.05 -7.42
C SER A 369 -9.81 19.56 -8.83
N GLY A 370 -10.51 20.37 -9.62
CA GLY A 370 -10.86 20.03 -11.00
C GLY A 370 -9.74 20.41 -11.98
N VAL A 371 -9.64 21.68 -12.33
CA VAL A 371 -8.73 22.23 -13.35
C VAL A 371 -7.26 22.02 -12.96
N SER A 372 -6.86 22.45 -11.76
CA SER A 372 -5.45 22.38 -11.37
C SER A 372 -4.90 20.94 -11.31
N THR A 373 -5.73 19.97 -10.92
CA THR A 373 -5.34 18.56 -10.92
C THR A 373 -5.13 18.02 -12.34
N ALA A 374 -6.00 18.39 -13.29
CA ALA A 374 -5.82 18.03 -14.69
C ALA A 374 -4.52 18.61 -15.26
N LEU A 375 -4.24 19.88 -14.98
CA LEU A 375 -3.01 20.54 -15.44
C LEU A 375 -1.75 19.99 -14.76
N ALA A 376 -1.86 19.57 -13.50
CA ALA A 376 -0.74 18.98 -12.73
C ALA A 376 -0.30 17.58 -13.21
N GLY A 377 -1.10 16.92 -14.08
CA GLY A 377 -0.67 15.65 -14.66
C GLY A 377 -1.54 14.45 -14.35
N LEU A 378 -2.63 14.57 -13.59
CA LEU A 378 -3.61 13.49 -13.41
C LEU A 378 -4.32 13.21 -14.72
N ASP A 379 -4.48 11.94 -15.09
CA ASP A 379 -5.09 11.52 -16.36
C ASP A 379 -6.44 10.85 -16.18
N MET A 380 -6.69 10.22 -15.03
CA MET A 380 -7.94 9.53 -14.70
C MET A 380 -8.32 9.77 -13.24
N THR A 381 -9.57 10.13 -12.97
CA THR A 381 -10.08 10.24 -11.59
C THR A 381 -10.97 9.05 -11.24
N MET A 382 -10.74 8.46 -10.05
CA MET A 382 -11.51 7.34 -9.52
C MET A 382 -11.99 7.63 -8.08
N PRO A 383 -13.19 7.14 -7.75
CA PRO A 383 -14.18 6.45 -8.58
C PRO A 383 -14.98 7.38 -9.52
N GLY A 384 -14.67 8.68 -9.55
CA GLY A 384 -15.31 9.70 -10.38
C GLY A 384 -16.17 10.67 -9.59
N ASP A 385 -16.73 10.27 -8.45
CA ASP A 385 -17.31 11.19 -7.48
C ASP A 385 -16.24 12.18 -7.01
N GLY A 386 -16.65 13.34 -6.56
CA GLY A 386 -15.75 14.29 -5.92
C GLY A 386 -15.49 13.94 -4.46
N LEU A 387 -15.46 14.97 -3.60
CA LEU A 387 -15.20 14.80 -2.17
C LEU A 387 -16.42 14.27 -1.39
N ASP A 388 -17.57 14.19 -2.02
CA ASP A 388 -18.83 13.73 -1.44
C ASP A 388 -19.49 12.71 -2.38
N TRP A 389 -19.07 11.46 -2.26
CA TRP A 389 -19.58 10.34 -3.06
C TRP A 389 -21.06 10.03 -2.83
N ALA A 390 -21.60 10.35 -1.65
CA ALA A 390 -23.01 10.15 -1.36
C ALA A 390 -23.92 11.01 -2.25
N LYS A 391 -23.41 12.14 -2.75
CA LYS A 391 -24.15 13.07 -3.62
C LYS A 391 -23.81 12.96 -5.10
N GLY A 392 -22.86 12.13 -5.49
CA GLY A 392 -22.43 11.95 -6.89
C GLY A 392 -21.89 13.22 -7.54
N LYS A 393 -21.38 14.18 -6.77
CA LYS A 393 -20.77 15.41 -7.30
C LYS A 393 -19.33 15.13 -7.70
N SER A 394 -19.04 15.22 -9.00
CA SER A 394 -17.70 15.05 -9.54
C SER A 394 -16.93 16.37 -9.61
N LEU A 395 -15.60 16.29 -9.45
CA LEU A 395 -14.70 17.41 -9.77
C LEU A 395 -14.33 17.43 -11.27
N TRP A 396 -14.62 16.35 -11.98
CA TRP A 396 -14.54 16.23 -13.44
C TRP A 396 -15.92 15.91 -14.00
N GLY A 397 -16.07 14.94 -14.89
CA GLY A 397 -17.37 14.74 -15.54
C GLY A 397 -17.87 16.02 -16.22
N PRO A 398 -19.05 16.55 -15.86
CA PRO A 398 -19.59 17.76 -16.45
C PRO A 398 -18.69 18.98 -16.24
N GLU A 399 -17.97 19.07 -15.11
CA GLU A 399 -17.07 20.17 -14.83
C GLU A 399 -15.80 20.14 -15.70
N LEU A 400 -15.31 18.96 -16.09
CA LEU A 400 -14.21 18.86 -17.05
C LEU A 400 -14.69 19.24 -18.47
N SER A 401 -15.91 18.84 -18.87
CA SER A 401 -16.52 19.30 -20.13
C SER A 401 -16.61 20.82 -20.16
N ARG A 402 -17.10 21.44 -19.09
CA ARG A 402 -17.16 22.89 -18.92
C ARG A 402 -15.77 23.54 -19.02
N ALA A 403 -14.78 22.94 -18.32
CA ALA A 403 -13.41 23.47 -18.25
C ALA A 403 -12.70 23.44 -19.61
N VAL A 404 -13.01 22.48 -20.47
CA VAL A 404 -12.48 22.44 -21.83
C VAL A 404 -13.18 23.47 -22.72
N LEU A 405 -14.52 23.54 -22.64
CA LEU A 405 -15.31 24.52 -23.47
C LEU A 405 -14.96 25.95 -23.13
N ASN A 406 -14.64 26.26 -21.88
CA ASN A 406 -14.30 27.61 -21.46
C ASN A 406 -12.79 27.93 -21.57
N GLY A 407 -11.94 26.93 -21.91
CA GLY A 407 -10.49 27.11 -22.08
C GLY A 407 -9.68 26.99 -20.83
N SER A 408 -10.26 26.67 -19.64
CA SER A 408 -9.51 26.47 -18.38
C SER A 408 -8.61 25.23 -18.45
N VAL A 409 -9.03 24.19 -19.16
CA VAL A 409 -8.22 23.02 -19.48
C VAL A 409 -8.03 23.00 -21.00
N PRO A 410 -6.80 23.13 -21.49
CA PRO A 410 -6.54 23.04 -22.92
C PRO A 410 -7.00 21.71 -23.51
N LEU A 411 -7.65 21.74 -24.69
CA LEU A 411 -8.09 20.51 -25.37
C LEU A 411 -6.92 19.54 -25.61
N GLU A 412 -5.73 20.09 -25.87
CA GLU A 412 -4.49 19.32 -26.03
C GLU A 412 -4.18 18.49 -24.78
N ARG A 413 -4.42 19.04 -23.57
CA ARG A 413 -4.21 18.31 -22.32
C ARG A 413 -5.23 17.18 -22.16
N LEU A 414 -6.50 17.41 -22.45
CA LEU A 414 -7.52 16.37 -22.44
C LEU A 414 -7.18 15.26 -23.46
N ASN A 415 -6.76 15.65 -24.66
CA ASN A 415 -6.33 14.67 -25.67
C ASN A 415 -5.14 13.82 -25.19
N ASP A 416 -4.12 14.39 -24.51
CA ASP A 416 -3.02 13.61 -23.93
C ASP A 416 -3.51 12.65 -22.83
N MET A 417 -4.41 13.10 -21.93
CA MET A 417 -5.02 12.22 -20.89
C MET A 417 -5.66 10.98 -21.52
N VAL A 418 -6.55 11.21 -22.47
CA VAL A 418 -7.28 10.13 -23.16
C VAL A 418 -6.33 9.23 -23.95
N THR A 419 -5.35 9.83 -24.63
CA THR A 419 -4.38 9.08 -25.44
C THR A 419 -3.55 8.13 -24.59
N ARG A 420 -3.11 8.56 -23.41
CA ARG A 420 -2.36 7.70 -22.47
C ARG A 420 -3.17 6.49 -22.03
N ILE A 421 -4.45 6.67 -21.69
CA ILE A 421 -5.36 5.58 -21.29
C ILE A 421 -5.58 4.61 -22.45
N VAL A 422 -5.92 5.12 -23.62
CA VAL A 422 -6.18 4.31 -24.82
C VAL A 422 -4.90 3.62 -25.32
N ALA A 423 -3.74 4.29 -25.25
CA ALA A 423 -2.45 3.69 -25.59
C ALA A 423 -2.08 2.52 -24.66
N ALA A 424 -2.35 2.62 -23.35
CA ALA A 424 -2.14 1.53 -22.42
C ALA A 424 -3.02 0.31 -22.76
N TRP A 425 -4.28 0.54 -23.15
CA TRP A 425 -5.19 -0.50 -23.59
C TRP A 425 -4.68 -1.21 -24.87
N TYR A 426 -4.17 -0.47 -25.86
CA TYR A 426 -3.52 -1.05 -27.04
C TYR A 426 -2.19 -1.74 -26.69
N GLN A 427 -1.39 -1.18 -25.79
CA GLN A 427 -0.07 -1.69 -25.40
C GLN A 427 -0.16 -3.10 -24.84
N LEU A 428 -1.22 -3.41 -24.12
CA LEU A 428 -1.44 -4.72 -23.51
C LEU A 428 -2.33 -5.64 -24.34
N GLY A 429 -2.64 -5.24 -25.59
CA GLY A 429 -3.40 -6.07 -26.53
C GLY A 429 -4.86 -6.31 -26.12
N GLN A 430 -5.43 -5.44 -25.32
CA GLN A 430 -6.85 -5.52 -24.93
C GLN A 430 -7.81 -5.15 -26.06
N ASP A 431 -7.27 -4.70 -27.22
CA ASP A 431 -8.03 -4.50 -28.46
C ASP A 431 -8.30 -5.82 -29.22
N ASP A 432 -7.59 -6.88 -28.91
CA ASP A 432 -7.78 -8.21 -29.49
C ASP A 432 -8.89 -8.98 -28.73
N GLU A 433 -10.08 -8.99 -29.28
CA GLU A 433 -11.26 -9.64 -28.66
C GLU A 433 -11.12 -11.16 -28.49
N ILE A 434 -10.21 -11.79 -29.18
CA ILE A 434 -9.91 -13.24 -29.01
C ILE A 434 -9.11 -13.45 -27.73
N LYS A 435 -8.09 -12.61 -27.53
CA LYS A 435 -7.22 -12.69 -26.34
C LYS A 435 -7.85 -12.06 -25.12
N PHE A 436 -8.51 -10.94 -25.30
CA PHE A 436 -9.15 -10.18 -24.23
C PHE A 436 -10.62 -9.85 -24.59
N PRO A 437 -11.55 -10.79 -24.36
CA PRO A 437 -12.97 -10.61 -24.71
C PRO A 437 -13.60 -9.40 -23.99
N ARG A 438 -14.30 -8.57 -24.72
CA ARG A 438 -15.04 -7.40 -24.20
C ARG A 438 -16.30 -7.85 -23.46
N LYS A 439 -16.15 -8.42 -22.28
CA LYS A 439 -17.26 -8.88 -21.43
C LYS A 439 -17.24 -8.08 -20.12
N PRO A 440 -18.42 -7.79 -19.54
CA PRO A 440 -18.44 -7.27 -18.18
C PRO A 440 -17.85 -8.28 -17.21
N PRO A 441 -17.44 -7.85 -16.00
CA PRO A 441 -17.02 -8.77 -14.94
C PRO A 441 -18.08 -9.85 -14.71
N ASN A 442 -17.64 -11.05 -14.35
CA ASN A 442 -18.54 -12.17 -14.03
C ASN A 442 -18.82 -12.27 -12.52
N PHE A 443 -18.56 -11.19 -11.80
CA PHE A 443 -18.83 -10.98 -10.38
C PHE A 443 -19.22 -9.51 -10.14
N SER A 444 -19.83 -9.25 -9.00
CA SER A 444 -20.15 -7.91 -8.52
C SER A 444 -19.42 -7.62 -7.20
N SER A 445 -18.77 -6.46 -7.11
CA SER A 445 -18.17 -6.00 -5.85
C SER A 445 -19.21 -5.59 -4.79
N TRP A 446 -20.51 -5.60 -5.12
CA TRP A 446 -21.55 -4.97 -4.30
C TRP A 446 -22.62 -5.92 -3.79
N THR A 447 -22.73 -7.11 -4.36
CA THR A 447 -23.66 -8.15 -3.92
C THR A 447 -23.11 -9.53 -4.21
N ASN A 448 -23.42 -10.49 -3.34
CA ASN A 448 -23.13 -11.91 -3.55
C ASN A 448 -24.29 -12.65 -4.21
N ASP A 449 -25.43 -11.98 -4.46
CA ASP A 449 -26.55 -12.56 -5.14
C ASP A 449 -26.26 -12.80 -6.62
N ARG A 450 -26.80 -13.85 -7.20
CA ARG A 450 -26.66 -14.14 -8.64
C ARG A 450 -27.20 -13.01 -9.50
N LEU A 451 -28.35 -12.45 -9.11
CA LEU A 451 -29.01 -11.33 -9.79
C LEU A 451 -28.75 -10.02 -9.05
N GLY A 452 -28.44 -8.97 -9.78
CA GLY A 452 -28.17 -7.64 -9.23
C GLY A 452 -28.32 -6.56 -10.27
N PHE A 453 -27.95 -5.34 -9.92
CA PHE A 453 -27.96 -4.17 -10.80
C PHE A 453 -26.57 -3.91 -11.36
N LEU A 454 -26.47 -3.51 -12.63
CA LEU A 454 -25.19 -3.12 -13.24
C LEU A 454 -24.58 -1.88 -12.58
N ALA A 455 -25.42 -0.97 -12.08
CA ALA A 455 -25.04 0.16 -11.26
C ALA A 455 -25.76 0.09 -9.91
N HIS A 456 -25.18 -0.62 -8.97
CA HIS A 456 -25.80 -0.96 -7.68
C HIS A 456 -26.27 0.26 -6.89
N GLY A 457 -25.51 1.36 -6.90
CA GLY A 457 -25.85 2.61 -6.23
C GLY A 457 -27.08 3.36 -6.80
N SER A 458 -27.65 2.92 -7.93
CA SER A 458 -28.85 3.50 -8.58
C SER A 458 -29.89 2.42 -8.86
N SER A 459 -30.12 1.54 -7.91
CA SER A 459 -30.95 0.33 -8.08
C SER A 459 -32.41 0.57 -8.48
N SER A 460 -32.98 1.72 -8.11
CA SER A 460 -34.42 2.00 -8.31
C SER A 460 -34.88 2.15 -9.77
N THR A 461 -33.98 2.25 -10.73
CA THR A 461 -34.26 2.55 -12.13
C THR A 461 -33.73 1.53 -13.12
N GLN A 462 -33.28 0.36 -12.65
CA GLN A 462 -32.66 -0.67 -13.46
C GLN A 462 -33.42 -2.00 -13.39
N ASP A 463 -33.18 -2.84 -14.37
CA ASP A 463 -33.64 -4.23 -14.36
C ASP A 463 -32.58 -5.11 -13.67
N LEU A 464 -33.03 -6.15 -12.96
CA LEU A 464 -32.14 -7.17 -12.39
C LEU A 464 -31.57 -8.04 -13.52
N VAL A 465 -30.22 -8.18 -13.51
CA VAL A 465 -29.49 -9.03 -14.44
C VAL A 465 -28.56 -9.99 -13.69
N GLU A 466 -28.05 -11.01 -14.37
CA GLU A 466 -27.03 -11.89 -13.80
C GLU A 466 -25.70 -11.17 -13.66
N VAL A 467 -25.30 -10.87 -12.42
CA VAL A 467 -24.05 -10.14 -12.10
C VAL A 467 -22.97 -11.06 -11.52
N ASN A 468 -23.34 -12.18 -10.84
CA ASN A 468 -22.43 -13.18 -10.32
C ASN A 468 -22.64 -14.52 -10.99
N LYS A 469 -21.59 -15.05 -11.65
CA LYS A 469 -21.60 -16.34 -12.34
C LYS A 469 -20.90 -17.45 -11.57
N PHE A 470 -20.23 -17.14 -10.47
CA PHE A 470 -19.52 -18.05 -9.58
C PHE A 470 -18.50 -18.95 -10.31
N LEU A 471 -17.78 -18.38 -11.27
CA LEU A 471 -16.78 -19.11 -12.04
C LEU A 471 -15.49 -19.30 -11.24
N ASP A 472 -15.07 -20.54 -11.09
CA ASP A 472 -13.77 -20.86 -10.52
C ASP A 472 -12.65 -20.49 -11.49
N VAL A 473 -11.75 -19.60 -11.04
CA VAL A 473 -10.60 -19.12 -11.80
C VAL A 473 -9.25 -19.46 -11.15
N GLN A 474 -9.27 -20.17 -10.00
CA GLN A 474 -8.08 -20.50 -9.21
C GLN A 474 -7.07 -21.40 -9.94
N SER A 475 -7.53 -22.30 -10.84
CA SER A 475 -6.64 -23.26 -11.49
C SER A 475 -5.78 -24.03 -10.47
N ASN A 476 -4.44 -23.98 -10.58
CA ASN A 476 -3.50 -24.53 -9.61
C ASN A 476 -2.70 -23.43 -8.89
N HIS A 477 -3.22 -22.21 -8.82
CA HIS A 477 -2.50 -21.07 -8.26
C HIS A 477 -2.26 -21.18 -6.75
N SER A 478 -3.02 -22.01 -6.05
CA SER A 478 -2.76 -22.38 -4.66
C SER A 478 -1.35 -22.97 -4.47
N SER A 479 -0.81 -23.68 -5.48
CA SER A 479 0.57 -24.19 -5.43
C SER A 479 1.61 -23.05 -5.43
N ILE A 480 1.33 -21.95 -6.16
CA ILE A 480 2.18 -20.75 -6.18
C ILE A 480 2.04 -20.02 -4.83
N ALA A 481 0.81 -19.88 -4.31
CA ALA A 481 0.57 -19.28 -3.01
C ALA A 481 1.33 -20.02 -1.91
N ARG A 482 1.24 -21.37 -1.87
CA ARG A 482 1.98 -22.22 -0.93
C ARG A 482 3.49 -22.06 -1.05
N GLN A 483 4.03 -22.07 -2.27
CA GLN A 483 5.46 -21.93 -2.48
C GLN A 483 5.96 -20.56 -2.02
N VAL A 484 5.25 -19.48 -2.35
CA VAL A 484 5.60 -18.12 -1.90
C VAL A 484 5.57 -18.03 -0.37
N ALA A 485 4.55 -18.59 0.27
CA ALA A 485 4.44 -18.59 1.73
C ALA A 485 5.55 -19.39 2.42
N ALA A 486 5.89 -20.57 1.89
CA ALA A 486 6.96 -21.40 2.43
C ALA A 486 8.34 -20.76 2.24
N GLU A 487 8.67 -20.25 1.03
CA GLU A 487 9.93 -19.56 0.76
C GLU A 487 10.03 -18.17 1.39
N GLY A 488 8.90 -17.56 1.78
CA GLY A 488 8.82 -16.29 2.51
C GLY A 488 8.81 -16.44 4.03
N THR A 489 8.73 -17.66 4.55
CA THR A 489 8.87 -17.93 5.98
C THR A 489 10.32 -17.81 6.39
N VAL A 490 10.61 -16.91 7.33
CA VAL A 490 11.97 -16.61 7.82
C VAL A 490 12.25 -17.36 9.10
N LEU A 491 13.30 -18.18 9.11
CA LEU A 491 13.80 -18.82 10.31
C LEU A 491 14.73 -17.86 11.06
N LEU A 492 14.26 -17.36 12.23
CA LEU A 492 14.98 -16.38 13.04
C LEU A 492 15.92 -17.02 14.07
N LYS A 493 15.52 -18.15 14.63
CA LYS A 493 16.31 -18.90 15.63
C LYS A 493 16.09 -20.40 15.42
N ASN A 494 17.16 -21.21 15.57
CA ASN A 494 17.06 -22.65 15.58
C ASN A 494 18.26 -23.30 16.36
N ASP A 495 18.01 -23.71 17.59
CA ASP A 495 18.97 -24.39 18.42
C ASP A 495 19.00 -25.90 18.13
N ASN A 496 19.09 -26.25 16.84
CA ASN A 496 19.06 -27.63 16.32
C ASN A 496 17.77 -28.41 16.65
N LEU A 497 16.65 -27.68 16.84
CA LEU A 497 15.34 -28.29 17.04
C LEU A 497 14.65 -28.66 15.72
N LEU A 498 14.62 -27.73 14.81
CA LEU A 498 14.01 -27.91 13.48
C LEU A 498 15.00 -28.50 12.47
N PRO A 499 14.52 -29.30 11.49
CA PRO A 499 13.13 -29.68 11.31
C PRO A 499 12.68 -30.77 12.29
N ILE A 500 11.37 -30.73 12.62
CA ILE A 500 10.69 -31.80 13.37
C ILE A 500 10.35 -32.96 12.43
N SER A 501 9.85 -34.07 13.00
CA SER A 501 9.39 -35.20 12.20
C SER A 501 7.92 -35.51 12.49
N PRO A 502 7.24 -36.31 11.66
CA PRO A 502 5.89 -36.81 11.97
C PRO A 502 5.77 -37.53 13.31
N ARG A 503 6.89 -38.00 13.89
CA ARG A 503 6.96 -38.66 15.21
C ARG A 503 7.30 -37.69 16.36
N GLY A 504 7.26 -36.35 16.09
CA GLY A 504 7.67 -35.34 17.06
C GLY A 504 9.03 -34.72 16.69
N LEU A 505 10.06 -34.95 17.52
CA LEU A 505 11.40 -34.46 17.23
C LEU A 505 12.10 -35.29 16.15
N GLY A 506 13.09 -34.73 15.46
CA GLY A 506 13.98 -35.49 14.56
C GLY A 506 14.68 -36.62 15.29
N ASP A 507 14.93 -37.76 14.59
CA ASP A 507 15.41 -39.02 15.19
C ASP A 507 16.63 -38.88 16.10
N ALA A 508 17.59 -38.03 15.74
CA ALA A 508 18.78 -37.75 16.56
C ALA A 508 18.43 -37.08 17.91
N ASN A 509 17.51 -36.15 17.90
CA ASN A 509 17.04 -35.41 19.06
C ASN A 509 16.14 -36.28 19.95
N LEU A 510 15.27 -37.10 19.35
CA LEU A 510 14.47 -38.11 20.07
C LEU A 510 15.38 -39.11 20.80
N LYS A 511 16.41 -39.63 20.16
CA LYS A 511 17.36 -40.58 20.77
C LYS A 511 18.12 -39.93 21.93
N ARG A 512 18.69 -38.76 21.71
CA ARG A 512 19.43 -37.98 22.72
C ARG A 512 18.56 -37.70 23.95
N ARG A 513 17.31 -37.32 23.74
CA ARG A 513 16.38 -37.02 24.82
C ARG A 513 15.94 -38.27 25.57
N ARG A 514 15.59 -39.34 24.86
CA ARG A 514 15.30 -40.65 25.50
C ARG A 514 16.46 -41.10 26.38
N ASP A 515 17.69 -40.98 25.91
CA ASP A 515 18.91 -41.33 26.69
C ASP A 515 19.08 -40.44 27.94
N VAL A 516 18.72 -39.15 27.85
CA VAL A 516 18.81 -38.20 28.99
C VAL A 516 17.72 -38.51 30.01
N VAL A 517 16.48 -38.72 29.59
CA VAL A 517 15.35 -39.06 30.49
C VAL A 517 15.56 -40.43 31.15
N GLU A 518 16.02 -41.44 30.40
CA GLU A 518 16.33 -42.76 30.94
C GLU A 518 17.45 -42.73 31.98
N ARG A 519 18.51 -41.91 31.74
CA ARG A 519 19.58 -41.66 32.71
C ARG A 519 19.11 -40.93 33.97
N ALA A 520 18.21 -39.95 33.80
CA ALA A 520 17.73 -39.12 34.91
C ALA A 520 16.66 -39.83 35.76
N THR A 521 15.81 -40.64 35.15
CA THR A 521 14.64 -41.24 35.81
C THR A 521 14.73 -42.74 36.00
N GLY A 522 15.71 -43.44 35.37
CA GLY A 522 15.82 -44.89 35.36
C GLY A 522 14.66 -45.62 34.63
N LYS A 523 13.78 -44.89 33.95
CA LYS A 523 12.61 -45.43 33.23
C LYS A 523 12.68 -45.11 31.74
N ARG A 524 12.52 -46.13 30.92
CA ARG A 524 12.37 -45.98 29.49
C ARG A 524 11.02 -45.34 29.19
N HIS A 525 11.01 -44.21 28.49
CA HIS A 525 9.77 -43.57 28.07
C HIS A 525 9.06 -44.45 27.02
N THR A 526 7.92 -45.03 27.35
CA THR A 526 7.14 -45.95 26.49
C THR A 526 5.84 -45.32 25.96
N GLY A 527 5.55 -44.05 26.26
CA GLY A 527 4.36 -43.32 25.84
C GLY A 527 4.52 -42.62 24.48
N LYS A 528 3.41 -42.14 23.94
CA LYS A 528 3.41 -41.27 22.77
C LYS A 528 4.16 -39.98 23.10
N PHE A 529 4.79 -39.40 22.09
CA PHE A 529 5.40 -38.07 22.18
C PHE A 529 4.31 -36.99 22.30
N ARG A 530 4.37 -36.15 23.32
CA ARG A 530 3.30 -35.15 23.58
C ARG A 530 3.64 -33.79 23.05
N VAL A 531 2.81 -33.33 22.14
CA VAL A 531 2.92 -32.01 21.48
C VAL A 531 1.74 -31.12 21.87
N GLY A 532 2.04 -29.91 22.36
CA GLY A 532 1.04 -28.85 22.57
C GLY A 532 1.07 -27.80 21.47
N VAL A 533 -0.09 -27.39 20.99
CA VAL A 533 -0.26 -26.27 20.04
C VAL A 533 -1.05 -25.17 20.72
N PHE A 534 -0.51 -23.96 20.75
CA PHE A 534 -1.04 -22.85 21.53
C PHE A 534 -1.30 -21.62 20.69
N GLY A 535 -2.30 -20.84 21.08
CA GLY A 535 -2.65 -19.55 20.50
C GLY A 535 -3.81 -19.64 19.49
N GLU A 536 -4.66 -18.61 19.50
CA GLU A 536 -5.78 -18.56 18.56
C GLU A 536 -5.33 -18.47 17.09
N ASP A 537 -4.15 -17.91 16.87
CA ASP A 537 -3.52 -17.77 15.53
C ASP A 537 -3.16 -19.13 14.90
N ALA A 538 -3.13 -20.21 15.67
CA ALA A 538 -2.99 -21.57 15.14
C ALA A 538 -4.28 -22.11 14.48
N GLY A 539 -5.42 -21.54 14.80
CA GLY A 539 -6.75 -22.08 14.48
C GLY A 539 -7.59 -21.18 13.57
N PRO A 540 -8.79 -21.63 13.19
CA PRO A 540 -9.65 -20.92 12.25
C PRO A 540 -10.32 -19.66 12.84
N GLY A 541 -10.36 -19.50 14.17
CA GLY A 541 -11.16 -18.46 14.79
C GLY A 541 -12.63 -18.54 14.37
N SER A 542 -13.24 -17.40 14.05
CA SER A 542 -14.60 -17.31 13.47
C SER A 542 -14.62 -17.45 11.94
N GLY A 543 -13.48 -17.75 11.34
CA GLY A 543 -13.28 -17.84 9.90
C GLY A 543 -12.62 -16.59 9.30
N PRO A 544 -11.91 -16.75 8.18
CA PRO A 544 -11.10 -15.67 7.59
C PRO A 544 -11.94 -14.50 7.05
N ASN A 545 -13.21 -14.74 6.69
CA ASN A 545 -14.12 -13.73 6.14
C ASN A 545 -15.17 -13.24 7.15
N HIS A 546 -14.96 -13.50 8.45
CA HIS A 546 -15.93 -13.11 9.49
C HIS A 546 -16.13 -11.59 9.55
N CYS A 547 -15.07 -10.81 9.40
CA CYS A 547 -15.13 -9.36 9.35
C CYS A 547 -14.92 -8.85 7.94
N LYS A 548 -15.72 -7.85 7.56
CA LYS A 548 -15.59 -7.17 6.28
C LYS A 548 -14.17 -6.60 6.12
N ASP A 549 -13.64 -6.68 4.90
CA ASP A 549 -12.29 -6.20 4.55
C ASP A 549 -11.18 -6.75 5.46
N ARG A 550 -11.42 -7.89 6.11
CA ARG A 550 -10.54 -8.46 7.13
C ARG A 550 -10.34 -7.54 8.35
N GLY A 551 -11.26 -6.62 8.59
CA GLY A 551 -11.18 -5.58 9.62
C GLY A 551 -11.22 -6.07 11.06
N CYS A 552 -10.87 -7.33 11.33
CA CYS A 552 -10.68 -7.90 12.67
C CYS A 552 -9.59 -8.97 12.66
N ASN A 553 -8.77 -8.97 13.71
CA ASN A 553 -7.74 -9.98 13.92
C ASN A 553 -8.33 -11.17 14.67
N GLN A 554 -8.70 -12.25 13.98
CA GLN A 554 -9.27 -13.48 14.56
C GLN A 554 -8.75 -14.74 13.88
N GLY A 555 -8.31 -15.71 14.68
CA GLY A 555 -7.70 -16.93 14.16
C GLY A 555 -6.38 -16.67 13.43
N THR A 556 -6.03 -17.57 12.50
CA THR A 556 -4.80 -17.47 11.70
C THR A 556 -4.76 -16.21 10.87
N LEU A 557 -3.72 -15.39 11.02
CA LEU A 557 -3.54 -14.14 10.32
C LEU A 557 -2.95 -14.39 8.92
N GLY A 558 -3.78 -14.50 7.90
CA GLY A 558 -3.35 -14.73 6.51
C GLY A 558 -3.10 -13.45 5.71
N SER A 559 -3.71 -12.33 6.10
CA SER A 559 -3.52 -10.99 5.48
C SER A 559 -3.81 -9.88 6.48
N GLY A 560 -3.33 -8.64 6.25
CA GLY A 560 -3.81 -7.44 6.93
C GLY A 560 -5.21 -7.04 6.44
N TRP A 561 -5.75 -5.92 6.93
CA TRP A 561 -7.10 -5.47 6.56
C TRP A 561 -7.11 -4.26 5.62
N GLY A 562 -8.25 -4.00 4.98
CA GLY A 562 -8.50 -2.85 4.11
C GLY A 562 -8.64 -3.22 2.64
N SER A 563 -8.44 -2.26 1.73
CA SER A 563 -8.55 -2.46 0.28
C SER A 563 -7.50 -3.42 -0.28
N GLY A 564 -6.39 -3.63 0.43
CA GLY A 564 -5.36 -4.61 0.08
C GLY A 564 -5.76 -6.05 0.36
N ALA A 565 -6.72 -6.29 1.25
CA ALA A 565 -7.20 -7.62 1.61
C ALA A 565 -8.16 -8.21 0.55
N VAL A 566 -8.36 -9.52 0.61
CA VAL A 566 -9.30 -10.25 -0.24
C VAL A 566 -10.13 -11.23 0.58
N GLU A 567 -11.26 -11.65 0.06
CA GLU A 567 -12.01 -12.76 0.58
C GLU A 567 -11.27 -14.07 0.35
N PHE A 568 -11.19 -14.88 1.39
CA PHE A 568 -10.53 -16.17 1.34
C PHE A 568 -11.55 -17.24 0.89
N PRO A 569 -11.33 -17.92 -0.23
CA PRO A 569 -12.20 -19.05 -0.60
C PRO A 569 -12.09 -20.20 0.40
N TYR A 570 -10.93 -20.35 0.99
CA TYR A 570 -10.59 -21.21 2.12
C TYR A 570 -9.34 -20.67 2.82
N LEU A 571 -9.08 -21.13 4.03
CA LEU A 571 -7.82 -20.91 4.74
C LEU A 571 -7.41 -22.21 5.39
N VAL A 572 -6.30 -22.77 4.96
CA VAL A 572 -5.70 -23.91 5.65
C VAL A 572 -4.95 -23.39 6.86
N THR A 573 -5.47 -23.69 8.05
CA THR A 573 -4.88 -23.25 9.31
C THR A 573 -3.72 -24.13 9.74
N PRO A 574 -2.76 -23.62 10.53
CA PRO A 574 -1.66 -24.42 11.07
C PRO A 574 -2.12 -25.68 11.79
N ILE A 575 -3.16 -25.60 12.64
CA ILE A 575 -3.64 -26.75 13.41
C ILE A 575 -4.21 -27.87 12.52
N GLU A 576 -4.92 -27.53 11.45
CA GLU A 576 -5.46 -28.51 10.49
C GLU A 576 -4.32 -29.33 9.86
N THR A 577 -3.26 -28.65 9.45
CA THR A 577 -2.10 -29.31 8.85
C THR A 577 -1.30 -30.11 9.88
N LEU A 578 -1.06 -29.57 11.07
CA LEU A 578 -0.34 -30.29 12.13
C LEU A 578 -1.09 -31.58 12.54
N ARG A 579 -2.44 -31.56 12.64
CA ARG A 579 -3.26 -32.76 12.89
C ARG A 579 -3.09 -33.85 11.82
N SER A 580 -2.84 -33.44 10.57
CA SER A 580 -2.66 -34.36 9.46
C SER A 580 -1.23 -34.84 9.31
N ARG A 581 -0.24 -34.06 9.73
CA ARG A 581 1.19 -34.35 9.58
C ARG A 581 1.76 -35.22 10.69
N PHE A 582 1.29 -35.07 11.93
CA PHE A 582 1.72 -35.92 13.02
C PHE A 582 1.15 -37.33 12.94
N ASP A 583 2.01 -38.34 13.16
CA ASP A 583 1.61 -39.74 13.25
C ASP A 583 0.85 -39.99 14.56
N LYS A 584 -0.45 -40.16 14.47
CA LYS A 584 -1.34 -40.38 15.62
C LYS A 584 -0.99 -41.65 16.44
N SER A 585 -0.23 -42.60 15.88
CA SER A 585 0.25 -43.77 16.63
C SER A 585 1.44 -43.43 17.54
N GLU A 586 2.26 -42.47 17.18
CA GLU A 586 3.48 -42.05 17.86
C GLU A 586 3.32 -40.73 18.64
N VAL A 587 2.40 -39.85 18.24
CA VAL A 587 2.22 -38.50 18.78
C VAL A 587 0.84 -38.35 19.42
N GLU A 588 0.79 -37.75 20.61
CA GLU A 588 -0.42 -37.23 21.26
C GLU A 588 -0.44 -35.71 21.14
N LEU A 589 -1.39 -35.13 20.34
CA LEU A 589 -1.53 -33.72 20.07
C LEU A 589 -2.54 -33.10 21.04
N HIS A 590 -2.11 -32.09 21.80
CA HIS A 590 -2.94 -31.26 22.66
C HIS A 590 -3.12 -29.86 22.05
N GLU A 591 -4.34 -29.35 22.04
CA GLU A 591 -4.70 -28.12 21.34
C GLU A 591 -5.26 -27.08 22.33
N TYR A 592 -4.63 -25.94 22.40
CA TYR A 592 -4.97 -24.80 23.25
C TYR A 592 -5.13 -23.54 22.39
N LEU A 593 -6.21 -23.50 21.57
CA LEU A 593 -6.45 -22.46 20.56
C LEU A 593 -7.01 -21.17 21.18
N SER A 594 -6.36 -20.72 22.24
CA SER A 594 -6.64 -19.46 22.94
C SER A 594 -5.32 -18.83 23.39
N ASN A 595 -5.31 -17.50 23.47
CA ASN A 595 -4.14 -16.76 23.96
C ASN A 595 -4.04 -16.77 25.50
N LYS A 596 -4.78 -17.66 26.17
CA LYS A 596 -4.70 -17.89 27.61
C LYS A 596 -4.58 -19.37 27.90
N LEU A 597 -3.63 -19.74 28.76
CA LEU A 597 -3.46 -21.12 29.21
C LEU A 597 -4.63 -21.56 30.13
N PRO A 598 -4.94 -22.89 30.14
CA PRO A 598 -5.88 -23.44 31.11
C PRO A 598 -5.33 -23.27 32.53
N THR A 599 -6.19 -22.82 33.45
CA THR A 599 -5.84 -22.52 34.84
C THR A 599 -6.26 -23.59 35.84
N ALA A 600 -6.97 -24.62 35.38
CA ALA A 600 -7.49 -25.70 36.21
C ALA A 600 -7.73 -26.99 35.42
N GLY A 601 -7.87 -28.12 36.13
CA GLY A 601 -8.28 -29.41 35.58
C GLY A 601 -7.19 -30.22 34.91
N SER A 602 -7.61 -31.22 34.10
CA SER A 602 -6.72 -32.14 33.39
C SER A 602 -5.81 -31.42 32.39
N ASP A 603 -6.32 -30.36 31.75
CA ASP A 603 -5.62 -29.63 30.71
C ASP A 603 -4.43 -28.84 31.30
N GLN A 604 -4.61 -28.26 32.51
CA GLN A 604 -3.50 -27.61 33.22
C GLN A 604 -2.41 -28.64 33.62
N ALA A 605 -2.86 -29.81 34.07
CA ALA A 605 -1.91 -30.87 34.46
C ALA A 605 -1.13 -31.41 33.24
N ALA A 606 -1.80 -31.53 32.08
CA ALA A 606 -1.19 -31.99 30.85
C ALA A 606 -0.03 -31.12 30.36
N LEU A 607 -0.07 -29.79 30.63
CA LEU A 607 1.02 -28.87 30.26
C LEU A 607 2.39 -29.31 30.79
N ASN A 608 2.43 -29.88 31.98
CA ASN A 608 3.67 -30.32 32.63
C ASN A 608 4.33 -31.52 31.95
N ASP A 609 3.58 -32.24 31.16
CA ASP A 609 4.04 -33.47 30.48
C ASP A 609 4.32 -33.25 29.00
N LEU A 610 4.11 -32.05 28.47
CA LEU A 610 4.39 -31.72 27.08
C LEU A 610 5.90 -31.73 26.80
N GLU A 611 6.27 -32.27 25.67
CA GLU A 611 7.68 -32.42 25.27
C GLU A 611 8.06 -31.37 24.21
N LEU A 612 7.09 -30.98 23.38
CA LEU A 612 7.21 -29.93 22.37
C LEU A 612 5.99 -29.03 22.44
N CYS A 613 6.20 -27.73 22.49
CA CYS A 613 5.13 -26.73 22.46
C CYS A 613 5.32 -25.81 21.25
N ILE A 614 4.33 -25.70 20.40
CA ILE A 614 4.32 -24.83 19.23
C ILE A 614 3.35 -23.69 19.53
N VAL A 615 3.88 -22.46 19.65
CA VAL A 615 3.13 -21.29 20.05
C VAL A 615 2.94 -20.37 18.85
N PHE A 616 1.70 -19.98 18.60
CA PHE A 616 1.32 -19.06 17.53
C PHE A 616 0.88 -17.73 18.12
N ALA A 617 1.45 -16.65 17.59
CA ALA A 617 1.11 -15.29 17.97
C ALA A 617 1.19 -14.37 16.74
N ASN A 618 0.46 -13.25 16.77
CA ASN A 618 0.39 -12.39 15.64
C ASN A 618 0.44 -10.89 15.97
N ALA A 619 0.62 -10.08 14.92
CA ALA A 619 0.45 -8.64 14.95
C ALA A 619 -0.13 -8.16 13.61
N ASP A 620 -1.30 -7.55 13.65
CA ASP A 620 -2.07 -7.10 12.50
C ASP A 620 -2.12 -5.57 12.40
N SER A 621 -2.35 -5.06 11.21
CA SER A 621 -2.63 -3.67 10.90
C SER A 621 -3.28 -3.56 9.52
N GLY A 622 -3.73 -2.38 9.16
CA GLY A 622 -4.31 -2.19 7.84
C GLY A 622 -4.65 -0.75 7.52
N GLU A 623 -5.63 -0.57 6.69
CA GLU A 623 -6.02 0.72 6.15
C GLU A 623 -6.84 1.55 7.16
N GLY A 624 -6.57 2.86 7.20
CA GLY A 624 -7.02 3.76 8.27
C GLY A 624 -8.52 4.04 8.37
N PHE A 625 -9.33 3.63 7.38
CA PHE A 625 -10.79 3.79 7.45
C PHE A 625 -11.45 2.77 8.41
N THR A 626 -10.75 1.75 8.85
CA THR A 626 -11.22 0.80 9.85
C THR A 626 -10.21 0.63 10.98
N LYS A 627 -10.67 0.07 12.07
CA LYS A 627 -9.85 -0.16 13.28
C LYS A 627 -10.21 -1.50 13.91
N TRP A 628 -9.25 -2.07 14.61
CA TRP A 628 -9.44 -3.24 15.44
C TRP A 628 -8.72 -3.05 16.77
N ASP A 629 -9.45 -3.22 17.88
CA ASP A 629 -8.95 -2.98 19.24
C ASP A 629 -8.32 -1.58 19.36
N ASP A 630 -7.08 -1.45 19.77
CA ASP A 630 -6.34 -0.18 19.87
C ASP A 630 -5.57 0.19 18.59
N VAL A 631 -5.72 -0.59 17.52
CA VAL A 631 -5.07 -0.35 16.22
C VAL A 631 -6.02 0.37 15.27
N SER A 632 -5.70 1.64 14.96
CA SER A 632 -6.44 2.47 14.00
C SER A 632 -5.61 2.67 12.74
N GLY A 633 -5.57 1.66 11.85
CA GLY A 633 -4.63 1.62 10.75
C GLY A 633 -3.23 1.27 11.23
N ASP A 634 -2.44 2.27 11.65
CA ASP A 634 -1.10 2.10 12.17
C ASP A 634 -1.08 1.47 13.57
N ARG A 635 -0.06 0.64 13.84
CA ARG A 635 0.11 -0.01 15.14
C ARG A 635 0.60 0.98 16.21
N PRO A 636 0.05 0.97 17.44
CA PRO A 636 0.51 1.85 18.50
C PRO A 636 1.91 1.49 19.03
N ASN A 637 2.35 0.26 18.81
CA ASN A 637 3.66 -0.27 19.19
C ASN A 637 4.02 -1.48 18.30
N LEU A 638 5.18 -2.09 18.52
CA LEU A 638 5.64 -3.27 17.78
C LEU A 638 5.54 -4.58 18.57
N ASN A 639 4.79 -4.62 19.66
CA ASN A 639 4.57 -5.85 20.43
C ASN A 639 3.64 -6.82 19.67
N LEU A 640 3.68 -8.09 20.04
CA LEU A 640 2.66 -9.04 19.63
C LEU A 640 1.31 -8.66 20.23
N GLN A 641 0.26 -8.79 19.44
CA GLN A 641 -1.09 -8.39 19.84
C GLN A 641 -1.79 -9.46 20.69
N LYS A 642 -2.93 -9.09 21.30
CA LYS A 642 -3.83 -9.98 22.02
C LYS A 642 -3.15 -10.78 23.15
N GLY A 643 -2.10 -10.21 23.76
CA GLY A 643 -1.33 -10.87 24.81
C GLY A 643 -0.38 -11.95 24.27
N GLY A 644 0.01 -11.90 22.99
CA GLY A 644 0.88 -12.90 22.36
C GLY A 644 2.24 -13.05 23.05
N ASP A 645 2.86 -11.94 23.50
CA ASP A 645 4.11 -11.98 24.26
C ASP A 645 3.94 -12.74 25.60
N ASP A 646 2.84 -12.47 26.32
CA ASP A 646 2.55 -13.10 27.60
C ASP A 646 2.24 -14.60 27.43
N LEU A 647 1.51 -14.96 26.34
CA LEU A 647 1.26 -16.35 25.99
C LEU A 647 2.59 -17.12 25.79
N ILE A 648 3.56 -16.55 25.08
CA ILE A 648 4.87 -17.17 24.84
C ILE A 648 5.61 -17.37 26.16
N LEU A 649 5.62 -16.37 27.03
CA LEU A 649 6.23 -16.45 28.36
C LEU A 649 5.59 -17.55 29.23
N ASP A 650 4.26 -17.59 29.25
CA ASP A 650 3.48 -18.57 30.00
C ASP A 650 3.73 -20.00 29.49
N VAL A 651 3.69 -20.21 28.17
CA VAL A 651 3.96 -21.51 27.55
C VAL A 651 5.40 -21.93 27.82
N ALA A 652 6.37 -21.04 27.65
CA ALA A 652 7.77 -21.36 27.97
C ALA A 652 7.95 -21.81 29.43
N SER A 653 7.23 -21.16 30.36
CA SER A 653 7.31 -21.52 31.80
C SER A 653 6.61 -22.86 32.15
N LYS A 654 5.57 -23.25 31.38
CA LYS A 654 4.71 -24.40 31.72
C LYS A 654 4.97 -25.63 30.85
N CYS A 655 5.44 -25.47 29.63
CA CYS A 655 5.77 -26.57 28.73
C CYS A 655 6.78 -27.55 29.37
N GLY A 656 6.33 -28.79 29.63
CA GLY A 656 7.16 -29.77 30.30
C GLY A 656 7.74 -29.31 31.66
N SER A 657 6.96 -28.55 32.44
CA SER A 657 7.41 -27.90 33.68
C SER A 657 8.60 -26.93 33.45
N GLY A 658 8.63 -26.23 32.33
CA GLY A 658 9.70 -25.31 31.94
C GLY A 658 10.92 -25.95 31.25
N HIS A 659 10.84 -27.25 30.96
CA HIS A 659 11.90 -28.02 30.30
C HIS A 659 11.52 -28.53 28.89
N GLY A 660 10.27 -28.41 28.51
CA GLY A 660 9.78 -28.71 27.15
C GLY A 660 10.38 -27.75 26.13
N GLN A 661 10.53 -28.24 24.92
CA GLN A 661 11.06 -27.42 23.84
C GLN A 661 9.96 -26.55 23.23
N VAL A 662 10.25 -25.29 22.91
CA VAL A 662 9.29 -24.33 22.42
C VAL A 662 9.70 -23.85 21.04
N VAL A 663 8.75 -23.94 20.11
CA VAL A 663 8.78 -23.31 18.77
C VAL A 663 7.82 -22.16 18.78
N VAL A 664 8.25 -20.97 18.42
CA VAL A 664 7.39 -19.80 18.25
C VAL A 664 7.18 -19.54 16.77
N VAL A 665 5.95 -19.41 16.35
CA VAL A 665 5.53 -19.03 14.99
C VAL A 665 4.80 -17.70 15.06
N ILE A 666 5.22 -16.75 14.23
CA ILE A 666 4.68 -15.39 14.21
C ILE A 666 4.09 -15.09 12.83
N HIS A 667 2.82 -14.70 12.79
CA HIS A 667 2.23 -14.05 11.64
C HIS A 667 2.18 -12.54 11.88
N ALA A 668 2.82 -11.73 11.01
CA ALA A 668 2.92 -10.30 11.25
C ALA A 668 2.94 -9.46 9.96
N VAL A 669 2.39 -8.27 10.07
CA VAL A 669 2.34 -7.24 9.01
C VAL A 669 3.66 -6.48 8.80
N GLY A 670 4.66 -6.73 9.62
CA GLY A 670 5.96 -6.05 9.62
C GLY A 670 6.76 -6.36 10.88
N PRO A 671 7.79 -5.57 11.23
CA PRO A 671 8.64 -5.82 12.37
C PRO A 671 7.88 -5.99 13.68
N VAL A 672 8.30 -6.94 14.51
CA VAL A 672 7.80 -7.17 15.87
C VAL A 672 8.96 -7.26 16.86
N LEU A 673 8.73 -6.82 18.10
CA LEU A 673 9.72 -6.93 19.18
C LEU A 673 9.66 -8.31 19.82
N VAL A 674 10.80 -8.94 19.96
CA VAL A 674 10.92 -10.31 20.48
C VAL A 674 11.74 -10.41 21.77
N GLU A 675 12.23 -9.27 22.28
CA GLU A 675 13.18 -9.17 23.39
C GLU A 675 12.69 -9.81 24.69
N LYS A 676 11.38 -9.86 24.93
CA LYS A 676 10.82 -10.39 26.17
C LYS A 676 11.08 -11.89 26.36
N TRP A 677 11.20 -12.65 25.26
CA TRP A 677 11.19 -14.11 25.31
C TRP A 677 12.22 -14.81 24.41
N ILE A 678 12.84 -14.13 23.46
CA ILE A 678 13.75 -14.74 22.48
C ILE A 678 14.97 -15.42 23.12
N GLU A 679 15.43 -14.91 24.25
CA GLU A 679 16.59 -15.44 24.98
C GLU A 679 16.23 -16.50 26.03
N LEU A 680 14.96 -16.87 26.17
CA LEU A 680 14.58 -17.96 27.07
C LEU A 680 15.24 -19.27 26.62
N PRO A 681 15.81 -20.06 27.56
CA PRO A 681 16.66 -21.23 27.23
C PRO A 681 15.89 -22.37 26.54
N ASN A 682 14.57 -22.42 26.65
CA ASN A 682 13.71 -23.42 26.04
C ASN A 682 12.92 -22.90 24.84
N VAL A 683 13.07 -21.64 24.47
CA VAL A 683 12.63 -21.13 23.17
C VAL A 683 13.70 -21.48 22.14
N ASN A 684 13.58 -22.64 21.53
CA ASN A 684 14.64 -23.26 20.72
C ASN A 684 14.52 -22.94 19.22
N ALA A 685 13.34 -22.56 18.75
CA ALA A 685 13.16 -22.12 17.36
C ALA A 685 12.11 -21.03 17.24
N VAL A 686 12.35 -20.10 16.31
CA VAL A 686 11.45 -18.99 16.01
C VAL A 686 11.33 -18.83 14.51
N LEU A 687 10.08 -18.82 14.01
CA LEU A 687 9.75 -18.59 12.60
C LEU A 687 8.86 -17.35 12.48
N LEU A 688 9.16 -16.50 11.50
CA LEU A 688 8.33 -15.39 11.10
C LEU A 688 7.73 -15.69 9.72
N ALA A 689 6.45 -16.02 9.71
CA ALA A 689 5.74 -16.43 8.49
C ALA A 689 5.09 -15.24 7.74
N ASN A 690 5.19 -14.02 8.27
CA ASN A 690 4.56 -12.83 7.74
C ASN A 690 3.04 -13.05 7.50
N LEU A 691 2.53 -12.80 6.28
CA LEU A 691 1.13 -12.94 5.90
C LEU A 691 1.00 -13.94 4.74
N PRO A 692 0.80 -15.22 5.02
CA PRO A 692 1.00 -16.34 4.08
C PRO A 692 -0.17 -16.58 3.11
N GLY A 693 -1.32 -15.89 3.23
CA GLY A 693 -2.49 -16.17 2.40
C GLY A 693 -3.20 -17.48 2.74
N GLU A 694 -3.95 -18.04 1.76
CA GLU A 694 -4.86 -19.18 1.97
C GLU A 694 -4.18 -20.51 2.34
N GLU A 695 -2.91 -20.69 1.95
CA GLU A 695 -2.12 -21.91 2.17
C GLU A 695 -1.24 -21.87 3.43
N SER A 696 -1.59 -21.02 4.41
CA SER A 696 -0.81 -20.75 5.62
C SER A 696 -0.30 -22.03 6.32
N GLY A 697 -1.19 -22.94 6.71
CA GLY A 697 -0.83 -24.13 7.43
C GLY A 697 0.01 -25.12 6.62
N ASN A 698 -0.29 -25.28 5.33
CA ASN A 698 0.46 -26.18 4.45
C ASN A 698 1.90 -25.67 4.23
N ALA A 699 2.05 -24.38 3.94
CA ALA A 699 3.36 -23.76 3.72
C ALA A 699 4.23 -23.80 4.98
N LEU A 700 3.64 -23.52 6.14
CA LEU A 700 4.35 -23.60 7.42
C LEU A 700 4.80 -25.03 7.73
N ALA A 701 3.93 -26.03 7.49
CA ALA A 701 4.28 -27.43 7.72
C ALA A 701 5.43 -27.89 6.82
N ASP A 702 5.48 -27.45 5.55
CA ASP A 702 6.60 -27.77 4.65
C ASP A 702 7.95 -27.31 5.23
N VAL A 703 7.95 -26.15 5.91
CA VAL A 703 9.15 -25.64 6.59
C VAL A 703 9.39 -26.39 7.90
N LEU A 704 8.40 -26.54 8.77
CA LEU A 704 8.57 -27.18 10.09
C LEU A 704 9.07 -28.61 9.96
N PHE A 705 8.53 -29.38 9.00
CA PHE A 705 8.91 -30.80 8.80
C PHE A 705 10.11 -30.97 7.85
N GLY A 706 10.59 -29.87 7.26
CA GLY A 706 11.79 -29.87 6.41
C GLY A 706 11.58 -30.41 5.00
N ASP A 707 10.34 -30.46 4.50
CA ASP A 707 10.04 -30.74 3.10
C ASP A 707 10.60 -29.62 2.21
N ILE A 708 10.56 -28.37 2.73
CA ILE A 708 11.22 -27.20 2.17
C ILE A 708 12.24 -26.70 3.19
N ASN A 709 13.49 -26.55 2.77
CA ASN A 709 14.51 -25.91 3.58
C ASN A 709 14.23 -24.40 3.65
N PRO A 710 14.10 -23.78 4.85
CA PRO A 710 13.84 -22.36 4.97
C PRO A 710 14.89 -21.55 4.21
N SER A 711 14.42 -20.59 3.46
CA SER A 711 15.23 -19.71 2.60
C SER A 711 14.66 -18.29 2.50
N GLY A 712 13.72 -17.98 3.39
CA GLY A 712 13.20 -16.63 3.58
C GLY A 712 14.20 -15.76 4.32
N HIS A 713 14.27 -14.48 3.93
CA HIS A 713 15.11 -13.48 4.57
C HIS A 713 14.29 -12.24 4.91
N LEU A 714 14.62 -11.58 6.01
CA LEU A 714 13.89 -10.39 6.45
C LEU A 714 13.94 -9.28 5.40
N PRO A 715 12.80 -8.76 4.95
CA PRO A 715 12.75 -7.62 4.05
C PRO A 715 12.79 -6.26 4.81
N TYR A 716 13.06 -6.28 6.10
CA TYR A 716 13.19 -5.15 7.03
C TYR A 716 14.08 -5.53 8.22
N THR A 717 14.52 -4.54 8.97
CA THR A 717 15.27 -4.73 10.22
C THR A 717 14.33 -4.96 11.39
N ILE A 718 14.69 -5.86 12.32
CA ILE A 718 14.00 -6.00 13.61
C ILE A 718 14.87 -5.39 14.71
N GLY A 719 14.44 -4.26 15.26
CA GLY A 719 15.08 -3.58 16.40
C GLY A 719 14.76 -4.25 17.72
N LYS A 720 15.44 -3.82 18.79
CA LYS A 720 15.17 -4.22 20.17
C LYS A 720 14.09 -3.36 20.83
N SER A 721 13.87 -2.17 20.27
CA SER A 721 12.82 -1.24 20.69
C SER A 721 12.33 -0.39 19.51
N LEU A 722 11.13 0.19 19.62
CA LEU A 722 10.63 1.15 18.63
C LEU A 722 11.53 2.40 18.52
N ASN A 723 12.22 2.77 19.59
CA ASN A 723 13.14 3.92 19.60
C ASN A 723 14.40 3.71 18.75
N ASP A 724 14.77 2.47 18.48
CA ASP A 724 15.95 2.12 17.66
C ASP A 724 15.79 2.59 16.21
N TYR A 725 14.55 2.78 15.75
CA TYR A 725 14.24 3.30 14.42
C TYR A 725 14.29 4.85 14.33
N GLY A 726 14.63 5.52 15.42
CA GLY A 726 14.74 6.97 15.49
C GLY A 726 13.39 7.70 15.41
N LYS A 727 13.47 9.02 15.32
CA LYS A 727 12.26 9.87 15.23
C LYS A 727 11.52 9.70 13.90
N GLY A 728 12.24 9.47 12.83
CA GLY A 728 11.67 9.21 11.50
C GLY A 728 10.81 7.95 11.45
N GLY A 729 11.12 6.94 12.25
CA GLY A 729 10.35 5.70 12.37
C GLY A 729 9.08 5.78 13.21
N GLN A 730 8.75 6.96 13.75
CA GLN A 730 7.56 7.16 14.60
C GLN A 730 6.37 7.67 13.81
N VAL A 731 5.21 7.05 14.01
CA VAL A 731 3.93 7.52 13.46
C VAL A 731 3.52 8.84 14.13
N LEU A 732 3.04 9.79 13.36
CA LEU A 732 2.49 11.04 13.87
C LEU A 732 1.05 10.83 14.36
N TYR A 733 0.86 10.59 15.66
CA TYR A 733 -0.47 10.43 16.27
C TYR A 733 -1.10 11.75 16.75
N ARG A 734 -0.33 12.80 16.94
CA ARG A 734 -0.79 14.09 17.50
C ARG A 734 -0.22 15.24 16.66
N PRO A 735 -0.96 15.73 15.68
CA PRO A 735 -0.53 16.85 14.86
C PRO A 735 -0.55 18.16 15.68
N LYS A 736 0.35 19.09 15.36
CA LYS A 736 0.44 20.38 16.04
C LYS A 736 -0.39 21.49 15.39
N GLY A 737 -1.00 21.24 14.24
CA GLY A 737 -1.77 22.20 13.46
C GLY A 737 -2.92 21.55 12.71
N ILE A 738 -3.69 22.38 12.00
CA ILE A 738 -4.82 21.93 11.18
C ILE A 738 -4.38 21.19 9.91
N ILE A 739 -3.12 21.35 9.49
CA ILE A 739 -2.46 20.57 8.46
C ILE A 739 -1.38 19.76 9.15
N PRO A 740 -1.56 18.45 9.34
CA PRO A 740 -0.52 17.62 9.92
C PRO A 740 0.76 17.70 9.10
N GLN A 741 1.87 18.01 9.74
CA GLN A 741 3.19 18.12 9.09
C GLN A 741 4.10 17.00 9.59
N GLN A 742 4.66 16.24 8.67
CA GLN A 742 5.61 15.19 8.95
C GLN A 742 6.90 15.45 8.18
N ASP A 743 7.89 15.96 8.89
CA ASP A 743 9.18 16.32 8.32
C ASP A 743 10.08 15.08 8.24
N PHE A 744 10.54 14.72 7.05
CA PHE A 744 11.42 13.57 6.77
C PHE A 744 12.88 13.96 6.99
N THR A 745 13.20 14.45 8.21
CA THR A 745 14.51 15.02 8.55
C THR A 745 15.63 13.99 8.64
N GLU A 746 15.31 12.72 8.70
CA GLU A 746 16.27 11.61 8.65
C GLU A 746 16.88 11.42 7.26
N GLY A 747 16.29 12.00 6.21
CA GLY A 747 16.77 11.88 4.84
C GLY A 747 16.85 10.42 4.38
N LEU A 748 18.02 9.98 3.93
CA LEU A 748 18.24 8.62 3.43
C LEU A 748 18.27 7.53 4.51
N TYR A 749 18.21 7.93 5.79
CA TYR A 749 18.44 7.03 6.91
C TYR A 749 17.13 6.47 7.47
N ILE A 750 16.59 5.46 6.78
CA ILE A 750 15.48 4.61 7.24
C ILE A 750 15.97 3.17 7.38
N ASP A 751 15.29 2.35 8.18
CA ASP A 751 15.58 0.95 8.41
C ASP A 751 17.09 0.68 8.62
N TYR A 752 17.71 -0.36 8.03
CA TYR A 752 19.11 -0.73 8.24
C TYR A 752 20.10 0.42 8.02
N ARG A 753 19.78 1.39 7.14
CA ARG A 753 20.63 2.57 6.91
C ARG A 753 20.71 3.46 8.16
N TYR A 754 19.60 3.57 8.91
CA TYR A 754 19.54 4.28 10.17
C TYR A 754 20.33 3.54 11.26
N PHE A 755 20.11 2.23 11.38
CA PHE A 755 20.84 1.39 12.35
C PHE A 755 22.35 1.43 12.11
N ASP A 756 22.79 1.34 10.87
CA ASP A 756 24.21 1.44 10.51
C ASP A 756 24.79 2.83 10.80
N LYS A 757 24.10 3.91 10.42
CA LYS A 757 24.54 5.30 10.66
C LYS A 757 24.76 5.60 12.13
N HIS A 758 23.87 5.09 12.98
CA HIS A 758 23.89 5.36 14.41
C HIS A 758 24.57 4.25 15.23
N SER A 759 25.15 3.25 14.56
CA SER A 759 25.80 2.09 15.21
C SER A 759 24.89 1.39 16.22
N ILE A 760 23.59 1.30 15.89
CA ILE A 760 22.58 0.59 16.68
C ILE A 760 22.63 -0.89 16.30
N GLU A 761 22.77 -1.77 17.31
CA GLU A 761 22.73 -3.21 17.09
C GLU A 761 21.27 -3.70 17.04
N PRO A 762 20.76 -4.16 15.88
CA PRO A 762 19.41 -4.70 15.79
C PRO A 762 19.31 -6.06 16.49
N ARG A 763 18.09 -6.54 16.69
CA ARG A 763 17.87 -7.95 17.08
C ARG A 763 18.14 -8.86 15.88
N PHE A 764 17.63 -8.50 14.71
CA PHE A 764 17.92 -9.15 13.44
C PHE A 764 18.08 -8.09 12.36
N ASP A 765 19.17 -8.18 11.64
CA ASP A 765 19.51 -7.22 10.59
C ASP A 765 18.67 -7.44 9.31
N PHE A 766 18.59 -6.41 8.49
CA PHE A 766 17.98 -6.48 7.17
C PHE A 766 18.63 -7.57 6.32
N GLY A 767 17.81 -8.40 5.70
CA GLY A 767 18.30 -9.52 4.90
C GLY A 767 18.67 -10.77 5.70
N PHE A 768 18.49 -10.81 7.03
CA PHE A 768 18.76 -11.98 7.88
C PHE A 768 17.77 -13.11 7.62
N GLY A 769 18.26 -14.35 7.60
CA GLY A 769 17.46 -15.57 7.57
C GLY A 769 18.34 -16.81 7.72
N LEU A 770 17.91 -17.76 8.56
CA LEU A 770 18.61 -19.03 8.76
C LEU A 770 18.10 -20.10 7.80
N SER A 771 18.91 -21.13 7.62
CA SER A 771 18.60 -22.32 6.83
C SER A 771 18.92 -23.58 7.66
N TYR A 772 18.39 -24.74 7.23
CA TYR A 772 18.80 -26.05 7.78
C TYR A 772 20.14 -26.55 7.19
N THR A 773 20.82 -25.71 6.41
CA THR A 773 22.16 -25.93 5.87
C THR A 773 22.99 -24.67 6.01
N THR A 774 24.26 -24.71 5.63
CA THR A 774 25.18 -23.56 5.74
C THR A 774 25.72 -23.22 4.36
N PHE A 775 25.74 -21.94 4.05
CA PHE A 775 26.30 -21.42 2.81
C PHE A 775 27.52 -20.54 3.08
N GLU A 776 28.49 -20.59 2.18
CA GLU A 776 29.63 -19.66 2.15
C GLU A 776 29.59 -18.82 0.89
N VAL A 777 29.84 -17.51 1.04
CA VAL A 777 29.99 -16.54 -0.06
C VAL A 777 31.44 -16.05 -0.04
N LYS A 778 32.14 -16.24 -1.18
CA LYS A 778 33.58 -15.96 -1.28
C LYS A 778 34.01 -15.51 -2.67
N ASN A 779 35.23 -15.10 -2.83
CA ASN A 779 35.93 -14.84 -4.10
C ASN A 779 35.25 -13.70 -4.93
N ALA A 780 34.98 -12.53 -4.33
CA ALA A 780 34.42 -11.41 -5.09
C ALA A 780 35.38 -10.92 -6.19
N GLN A 781 34.98 -11.06 -7.43
CA GLN A 781 35.70 -10.58 -8.62
C GLN A 781 34.94 -9.42 -9.24
N VAL A 782 35.60 -8.30 -9.45
CA VAL A 782 34.99 -7.09 -9.99
C VAL A 782 35.53 -6.85 -11.40
N THR A 783 34.63 -6.81 -12.37
CA THR A 783 34.96 -6.57 -13.79
C THR A 783 34.32 -5.26 -14.23
N PRO A 784 35.13 -4.20 -14.43
CA PRO A 784 34.62 -2.96 -15.00
C PRO A 784 34.40 -3.07 -16.50
N TRP A 785 33.24 -2.58 -16.96
CA TRP A 785 32.86 -2.54 -18.39
C TRP A 785 32.98 -1.13 -18.98
N LYS A 786 32.77 -0.11 -18.15
CA LYS A 786 32.80 1.30 -18.55
C LYS A 786 33.60 2.14 -17.57
N SER A 787 34.20 3.22 -18.05
CA SER A 787 34.90 4.17 -17.20
C SER A 787 33.93 5.04 -16.40
N LYS A 788 34.34 5.48 -15.22
CA LYS A 788 33.58 6.43 -14.40
C LYS A 788 33.43 7.77 -15.12
N SER A 789 32.24 8.34 -15.08
CA SER A 789 31.96 9.70 -15.56
C SER A 789 30.97 10.39 -14.61
N PRO A 790 31.13 11.69 -14.31
CA PRO A 790 30.32 12.33 -13.27
C PRO A 790 28.84 12.43 -13.64
N LEU A 791 28.51 12.73 -14.88
CA LEU A 791 27.15 12.84 -15.38
C LEU A 791 26.83 11.70 -16.36
N PRO A 792 25.57 11.29 -16.48
CA PRO A 792 25.15 10.40 -17.55
C PRO A 792 25.34 11.07 -18.91
N ALA A 793 25.22 10.28 -19.98
CA ALA A 793 25.14 10.83 -21.32
C ALA A 793 24.04 11.90 -21.41
N SER A 794 24.20 12.85 -22.33
CA SER A 794 23.17 13.86 -22.57
C SER A 794 21.81 13.21 -22.83
N ARG A 795 20.74 13.84 -22.34
CA ARG A 795 19.37 13.40 -22.61
C ARG A 795 19.19 13.15 -24.11
N PRO A 796 18.77 11.95 -24.52
CA PRO A 796 18.56 11.66 -25.94
C PRO A 796 17.35 12.42 -26.49
N THR A 797 17.33 12.62 -27.79
CA THR A 797 16.10 13.05 -28.48
C THR A 797 15.05 11.95 -28.39
N PRO A 798 13.77 12.30 -28.25
CA PRO A 798 12.68 11.33 -28.21
C PRO A 798 12.76 10.35 -29.39
N ALA A 799 12.61 9.05 -29.10
CA ALA A 799 12.67 7.98 -30.11
C ALA A 799 11.41 7.91 -30.99
N ALA A 800 10.32 8.51 -30.52
CA ALA A 800 9.06 8.69 -31.25
C ALA A 800 8.55 10.11 -31.06
N LYS A 801 7.61 10.52 -31.92
CA LYS A 801 6.96 11.83 -31.82
C LYS A 801 5.62 11.69 -31.13
N PRO A 802 5.29 12.56 -30.14
CA PRO A 802 3.96 12.62 -29.57
C PRO A 802 2.90 12.86 -30.64
N PRO A 803 1.70 12.31 -30.48
CA PRO A 803 0.56 12.65 -31.35
C PRO A 803 0.24 14.15 -31.31
N THR A 804 -0.25 14.65 -32.42
CA THR A 804 -0.77 16.02 -32.56
C THR A 804 -2.24 15.97 -32.96
N TYR A 805 -3.02 16.85 -32.42
CA TYR A 805 -4.47 16.94 -32.65
C TYR A 805 -4.87 18.33 -33.08
N SER A 806 -6.09 18.48 -33.62
CA SER A 806 -6.70 19.77 -33.79
C SER A 806 -6.87 20.48 -32.45
N ASP A 807 -6.59 21.76 -32.39
CA ASP A 807 -6.83 22.65 -31.26
C ASP A 807 -8.22 23.27 -31.24
N GLN A 808 -9.01 22.99 -32.29
CA GLN A 808 -10.38 23.49 -32.42
C GLN A 808 -11.26 22.86 -31.32
N ILE A 809 -11.79 23.72 -30.44
CA ILE A 809 -12.74 23.31 -29.41
C ILE A 809 -14.01 22.76 -30.08
N PRO A 810 -14.44 21.54 -29.72
CA PRO A 810 -15.63 20.93 -30.24
C PRO A 810 -16.90 21.75 -29.92
N PRO A 811 -17.99 21.60 -30.72
CA PRO A 811 -19.24 22.30 -30.44
C PRO A 811 -19.81 21.86 -29.09
N ALA A 812 -20.32 22.82 -28.31
CA ALA A 812 -20.89 22.59 -26.99
C ALA A 812 -22.08 21.61 -27.00
N SER A 813 -22.72 21.40 -28.14
CA SER A 813 -23.77 20.39 -28.31
C SER A 813 -23.32 18.95 -28.06
N GLU A 814 -22.03 18.64 -28.18
CA GLU A 814 -21.48 17.31 -27.89
C GLU A 814 -21.58 16.91 -26.40
N VAL A 815 -21.72 17.87 -25.51
CA VAL A 815 -21.79 17.67 -24.06
C VAL A 815 -23.12 18.06 -23.45
N LEU A 816 -24.17 18.18 -24.25
CA LEU A 816 -25.55 18.25 -23.75
C LEU A 816 -26.13 16.86 -23.60
N PHE A 817 -27.04 16.68 -22.63
CA PHE A 817 -27.70 15.38 -22.44
C PHE A 817 -28.39 14.92 -23.74
N PRO A 818 -28.08 13.72 -24.26
CA PRO A 818 -28.78 13.16 -25.40
C PRO A 818 -30.28 13.00 -25.13
N ALA A 819 -31.11 13.31 -26.11
CA ALA A 819 -32.54 13.13 -25.99
C ALA A 819 -32.90 11.65 -25.70
N GLY A 820 -33.74 11.42 -24.69
CA GLY A 820 -34.20 10.07 -24.32
C GLY A 820 -33.17 9.28 -23.47
N LEU A 821 -32.05 9.85 -23.09
CA LEU A 821 -31.11 9.18 -22.15
C LEU A 821 -31.80 8.94 -20.79
N ARG A 822 -31.82 7.68 -20.35
CA ARG A 822 -32.26 7.34 -19.00
C ARG A 822 -31.15 7.68 -18.01
N VAL A 823 -31.36 8.74 -17.24
CA VAL A 823 -30.38 9.22 -16.27
C VAL A 823 -30.46 8.39 -14.99
N LEU A 824 -29.36 7.77 -14.61
CA LEU A 824 -29.21 7.09 -13.32
C LEU A 824 -28.80 8.12 -12.25
N GLU A 825 -29.44 8.06 -11.09
CA GLU A 825 -29.04 8.88 -9.95
C GLU A 825 -27.61 8.52 -9.50
N ARG A 826 -26.82 9.53 -9.09
CA ARG A 826 -25.43 9.40 -8.65
C ARG A 826 -24.43 8.97 -9.72
N TYR A 827 -24.85 8.59 -10.93
CA TYR A 827 -23.93 8.29 -12.02
C TYR A 827 -23.28 9.56 -12.55
N VAL A 828 -21.96 9.57 -12.71
CA VAL A 828 -21.20 10.71 -13.19
C VAL A 828 -21.21 10.72 -14.72
N TYR A 829 -21.93 11.69 -15.29
CA TYR A 829 -22.03 11.91 -16.71
C TYR A 829 -21.13 13.06 -17.18
N PRO A 830 -20.67 13.07 -18.45
CA PRO A 830 -19.90 14.19 -19.03
C PRO A 830 -20.77 15.38 -19.43
N TYR A 831 -22.09 15.24 -19.31
CA TYR A 831 -23.07 16.15 -19.90
C TYR A 831 -23.44 17.32 -19.01
N LEU A 832 -23.57 18.49 -19.60
CA LEU A 832 -24.08 19.73 -19.00
C LEU A 832 -25.61 19.83 -19.19
N LYS A 833 -26.29 20.47 -18.25
CA LYS A 833 -27.73 20.77 -18.37
C LYS A 833 -28.00 21.92 -19.34
N SER A 834 -27.12 22.90 -19.37
CA SER A 834 -27.10 24.05 -20.27
C SER A 834 -25.68 24.47 -20.60
N VAL A 835 -25.49 25.14 -21.70
CA VAL A 835 -24.21 25.76 -22.09
C VAL A 835 -24.24 27.30 -21.95
N ASP A 836 -25.40 27.88 -21.54
CA ASP A 836 -25.61 29.33 -21.46
C ASP A 836 -24.72 29.98 -20.39
N ASP A 837 -24.27 29.23 -19.38
CA ASP A 837 -23.42 29.69 -18.29
C ASP A 837 -21.93 29.48 -18.57
N ILE A 838 -21.54 29.01 -19.76
CA ILE A 838 -20.15 28.85 -20.15
C ILE A 838 -19.57 30.19 -20.56
N VAL A 839 -18.72 30.72 -19.67
CA VAL A 839 -18.01 31.97 -19.93
C VAL A 839 -16.58 31.66 -20.33
N THR A 840 -16.20 32.00 -21.57
CA THR A 840 -14.80 31.98 -22.00
C THR A 840 -14.09 33.22 -21.50
N GLY A 841 -12.86 33.05 -20.96
CA GLY A 841 -12.13 34.24 -20.52
C GLY A 841 -10.81 33.84 -19.85
N PRO A 842 -10.02 34.80 -19.35
CA PRO A 842 -8.82 34.50 -18.61
C PRO A 842 -9.22 33.84 -17.30
N TYR A 843 -8.89 32.54 -17.15
CA TYR A 843 -9.02 31.81 -15.90
C TYR A 843 -7.75 31.95 -15.08
N PRO A 844 -7.85 31.98 -13.75
CA PRO A 844 -6.67 31.92 -12.90
C PRO A 844 -6.07 30.52 -13.01
N TYR A 845 -5.06 30.40 -13.85
CA TYR A 845 -4.25 29.17 -13.86
C TYR A 845 -3.44 29.03 -12.56
N PRO A 846 -3.04 27.81 -12.18
CA PRO A 846 -2.16 27.59 -11.04
C PRO A 846 -0.87 28.42 -11.16
N ASP A 847 -0.32 28.83 -10.02
CA ASP A 847 0.93 29.57 -9.97
C ASP A 847 2.03 28.84 -10.75
N GLY A 848 2.77 29.57 -11.56
CA GLY A 848 3.85 29.07 -12.41
C GLY A 848 3.39 28.35 -13.70
N TYR A 849 2.09 28.24 -13.98
CA TYR A 849 1.58 27.60 -15.21
C TYR A 849 2.12 28.22 -16.49
N GLU A 850 2.22 29.56 -16.53
CA GLU A 850 2.71 30.31 -17.69
C GLU A 850 4.24 30.18 -17.88
N THR A 851 4.95 29.64 -16.91
CA THR A 851 6.41 29.47 -16.94
C THR A 851 6.76 28.06 -17.36
N LYS A 852 7.10 27.89 -18.63
CA LYS A 852 7.51 26.57 -19.16
C LYS A 852 8.80 26.12 -18.48
N GLN A 853 8.76 24.91 -17.89
CA GLN A 853 9.90 24.30 -17.26
C GLN A 853 10.83 23.62 -18.27
N PRO A 854 12.15 23.64 -18.06
CA PRO A 854 13.10 22.92 -18.90
C PRO A 854 12.94 21.40 -18.68
N LEU A 855 13.21 20.63 -19.73
CA LEU A 855 13.23 19.18 -19.62
C LEU A 855 14.38 18.72 -18.71
N SER A 856 14.15 17.72 -17.86
CA SER A 856 15.17 17.19 -16.96
C SER A 856 16.28 16.48 -17.74
N GLY A 857 17.56 16.80 -17.43
CA GLY A 857 18.70 16.08 -17.97
C GLY A 857 18.76 14.61 -17.56
N ALA A 858 18.09 14.24 -16.47
CA ALA A 858 18.00 12.87 -15.97
C ALA A 858 16.97 12.02 -16.73
N GLY A 859 16.13 12.64 -17.58
CA GLY A 859 15.12 11.95 -18.38
C GLY A 859 15.61 11.54 -19.76
N GLY A 860 14.65 11.05 -20.59
CA GLY A 860 14.90 10.77 -22.01
C GLY A 860 14.26 9.50 -22.55
N ASP A 861 13.99 8.53 -21.70
CA ASP A 861 13.30 7.27 -22.04
C ASP A 861 12.58 6.71 -20.80
N GLU A 862 11.95 5.55 -20.93
CA GLU A 862 11.32 4.83 -19.82
C GLU A 862 12.34 4.48 -18.74
N GLY A 863 12.06 4.90 -17.52
CA GLY A 863 12.93 4.78 -16.35
C GLY A 863 13.94 5.90 -16.20
N GLY A 864 13.94 6.92 -17.10
CA GLY A 864 14.85 8.05 -17.08
C GLY A 864 15.87 8.07 -18.23
N ASN A 865 17.04 8.63 -18.00
CA ASN A 865 18.11 8.61 -19.00
C ASN A 865 18.57 7.16 -19.26
N PRO A 866 18.64 6.70 -20.52
CA PRO A 866 19.02 5.33 -20.85
C PRO A 866 20.38 4.88 -20.28
N ASP A 867 21.35 5.80 -20.17
CA ASP A 867 22.68 5.51 -19.61
C ASP A 867 22.61 5.04 -18.15
N LEU A 868 21.55 5.44 -17.40
CA LEU A 868 21.34 5.00 -16.01
C LEU A 868 21.16 3.48 -15.89
N TRP A 869 20.69 2.83 -16.93
CA TRP A 869 20.39 1.39 -16.97
C TRP A 869 21.50 0.54 -17.59
N GLU A 870 22.57 1.20 -18.10
CA GLU A 870 23.74 0.52 -18.65
C GLU A 870 24.59 -0.08 -17.52
N THR A 871 25.06 -1.32 -17.73
CA THR A 871 25.98 -1.98 -16.80
C THR A 871 27.36 -1.35 -16.88
N TYR A 872 27.84 -0.85 -15.75
CA TYR A 872 29.17 -0.26 -15.61
C TYR A 872 30.18 -1.21 -14.99
N VAL A 873 29.70 -2.09 -14.10
CA VAL A 873 30.54 -3.06 -13.39
C VAL A 873 29.76 -4.35 -13.22
N SER A 874 30.43 -5.48 -13.36
CA SER A 874 29.90 -6.80 -12.89
C SER A 874 30.70 -7.24 -11.67
N VAL A 875 30.00 -7.84 -10.71
CA VAL A 875 30.60 -8.46 -9.53
C VAL A 875 30.20 -9.92 -9.50
N ALA A 876 31.18 -10.81 -9.66
CA ALA A 876 31.00 -12.26 -9.57
C ALA A 876 31.42 -12.75 -8.19
N VAL A 877 30.64 -13.63 -7.58
CA VAL A 877 30.97 -14.30 -6.30
C VAL A 877 30.67 -15.78 -6.37
N ASP A 878 31.48 -16.59 -5.69
CA ASP A 878 31.20 -18.01 -5.53
C ASP A 878 30.35 -18.24 -4.29
N VAL A 879 29.28 -19.01 -4.45
CA VAL A 879 28.37 -19.41 -3.38
C VAL A 879 28.40 -20.93 -3.27
N GLU A 880 28.76 -21.45 -2.11
CA GLU A 880 28.90 -22.89 -1.85
C GLU A 880 27.99 -23.34 -0.72
N ASN A 881 27.33 -24.48 -0.88
CA ASN A 881 26.63 -25.15 0.21
C ASN A 881 27.59 -26.09 0.94
N VAL A 882 28.09 -25.64 2.08
CA VAL A 882 29.03 -26.41 2.92
C VAL A 882 28.33 -27.25 3.98
N GLY A 883 27.01 -27.18 4.06
CA GLY A 883 26.20 -27.90 5.03
C GLY A 883 25.65 -29.25 4.50
N PRO A 884 24.89 -29.96 5.32
CA PRO A 884 24.49 -31.34 5.04
C PRO A 884 23.21 -31.48 4.22
N ARG A 885 22.47 -30.40 3.94
CA ARG A 885 21.17 -30.42 3.26
C ARG A 885 21.18 -29.55 2.02
N ALA A 886 20.43 -29.94 1.02
CA ALA A 886 20.17 -29.07 -0.13
C ALA A 886 19.28 -27.88 0.31
N GLY A 887 19.52 -26.71 -0.26
CA GLY A 887 18.76 -25.50 0.06
C GLY A 887 19.04 -24.36 -0.90
N SER A 888 18.29 -23.26 -0.73
CA SER A 888 18.49 -22.05 -1.54
C SER A 888 19.25 -21.00 -0.72
N ALA A 889 20.36 -20.53 -1.27
CA ALA A 889 21.11 -19.38 -0.77
C ALA A 889 20.58 -18.09 -1.38
N VAL A 890 20.67 -16.99 -0.62
CA VAL A 890 20.32 -15.63 -1.06
C VAL A 890 21.55 -14.72 -0.90
N PRO A 891 22.52 -14.76 -1.82
CA PRO A 891 23.60 -13.80 -1.82
C PRO A 891 23.06 -12.39 -2.09
N GLN A 892 23.47 -11.42 -1.24
CA GLN A 892 23.05 -10.03 -1.24
C GLN A 892 24.26 -9.13 -1.45
N LEU A 893 24.20 -8.23 -2.44
CA LEU A 893 25.27 -7.29 -2.73
C LEU A 893 24.92 -5.91 -2.18
N TYR A 894 25.78 -5.39 -1.34
CA TYR A 894 25.72 -4.04 -0.77
C TYR A 894 26.85 -3.18 -1.32
N LEU A 895 26.47 -1.98 -1.75
CA LEU A 895 27.40 -0.98 -2.28
C LEU A 895 27.79 0.03 -1.20
N VAL A 896 29.10 0.30 -1.09
CA VAL A 896 29.67 1.42 -0.32
C VAL A 896 30.22 2.44 -1.30
N TYR A 897 29.70 3.67 -1.23
CA TYR A 897 30.15 4.77 -2.06
C TYR A 897 31.51 5.29 -1.61
N PRO A 898 32.37 5.77 -2.54
CA PRO A 898 33.57 6.52 -2.17
C PRO A 898 33.16 7.81 -1.43
N ALA A 899 33.96 8.23 -0.46
CA ALA A 899 33.74 9.48 0.24
C ALA A 899 33.82 10.67 -0.74
N ARG A 900 32.92 11.64 -0.58
CA ARG A 900 32.89 12.88 -1.36
C ARG A 900 32.53 14.03 -0.43
N GLU A 901 33.31 15.10 -0.50
CA GLU A 901 33.07 16.30 0.30
C GLU A 901 31.67 16.87 0.02
N GLY A 902 30.96 17.23 1.08
CA GLY A 902 29.61 17.81 1.01
C GLY A 902 28.50 16.81 0.67
N VAL A 903 28.79 15.49 0.55
CA VAL A 903 27.78 14.45 0.29
C VAL A 903 27.82 13.40 1.39
N ASP A 904 26.73 13.30 2.15
CA ASP A 904 26.57 12.25 3.16
C ASP A 904 25.97 11.00 2.51
N PHE A 905 26.69 9.87 2.55
CA PHE A 905 26.25 8.58 2.02
C PHE A 905 25.88 7.64 3.15
N PRO A 906 24.84 6.78 2.96
CA PRO A 906 24.62 5.64 3.84
C PRO A 906 25.89 4.76 3.91
N VAL A 907 26.10 4.09 5.04
CA VAL A 907 27.25 3.19 5.25
C VAL A 907 27.33 2.15 4.12
N ARG A 908 26.16 1.64 3.73
CA ARG A 908 26.00 0.73 2.60
C ARG A 908 24.56 0.78 2.09
N VAL A 909 24.33 0.36 0.85
CA VAL A 909 23.00 0.24 0.24
C VAL A 909 22.90 -1.04 -0.57
N LEU A 910 21.77 -1.74 -0.47
CA LEU A 910 21.49 -2.91 -1.30
C LEU A 910 21.46 -2.52 -2.78
N ARG A 911 22.19 -3.30 -3.64
CA ARG A 911 22.23 -3.10 -5.10
C ARG A 911 22.25 -4.39 -5.89
N GLY A 912 22.07 -5.54 -5.22
CA GLY A 912 21.95 -6.81 -5.89
C GLY A 912 21.50 -7.91 -4.95
N PHE A 913 20.71 -8.83 -5.48
CA PHE A 913 20.42 -10.12 -4.85
C PHE A 913 20.02 -11.14 -5.90
N ASP A 914 20.28 -12.42 -5.58
CA ASP A 914 19.74 -13.54 -6.35
C ASP A 914 19.38 -14.67 -5.38
N LYS A 915 18.62 -15.66 -5.86
CA LYS A 915 18.28 -16.86 -5.11
C LYS A 915 18.64 -18.08 -5.91
N ILE A 916 19.57 -18.88 -5.37
CA ILE A 916 20.11 -20.06 -6.02
C ILE A 916 19.96 -21.31 -5.18
N TYR A 917 19.52 -22.40 -5.80
CA TYR A 917 19.42 -23.70 -5.13
C TYR A 917 20.72 -24.48 -5.29
N LEU A 918 21.27 -25.01 -4.18
CA LEU A 918 22.52 -25.73 -4.13
C LEU A 918 22.37 -27.05 -3.34
N ARG A 919 22.95 -28.12 -3.89
CA ARG A 919 23.09 -29.39 -3.17
C ARG A 919 24.28 -29.33 -2.21
N PRO A 920 24.37 -30.21 -1.20
CA PRO A 920 25.57 -30.33 -0.36
C PRO A 920 26.85 -30.45 -1.18
N GLY A 921 27.83 -29.60 -0.90
CA GLY A 921 29.11 -29.52 -1.62
C GLY A 921 29.03 -28.88 -3.03
N GLU A 922 27.85 -28.42 -3.47
CA GLU A 922 27.71 -27.69 -4.75
C GLU A 922 28.13 -26.23 -4.59
N SER A 923 28.94 -25.73 -5.51
CA SER A 923 29.32 -24.33 -5.63
C SER A 923 28.85 -23.76 -6.97
N ARG A 924 28.40 -22.50 -6.98
CA ARG A 924 28.04 -21.73 -8.20
C ARG A 924 28.54 -20.31 -8.10
N THR A 925 28.96 -19.78 -9.25
CA THR A 925 29.22 -18.35 -9.38
C THR A 925 27.90 -17.61 -9.64
N VAL A 926 27.71 -16.51 -8.93
CA VAL A 926 26.58 -15.57 -9.10
C VAL A 926 27.14 -14.23 -9.57
N ASP A 927 26.54 -13.69 -10.63
CA ASP A 927 26.92 -12.42 -11.24
C ASP A 927 25.92 -11.32 -10.94
N PHE A 928 26.40 -10.19 -10.41
CA PHE A 928 25.65 -8.98 -10.19
C PHE A 928 26.05 -7.90 -11.19
N ASN A 929 25.13 -7.46 -12.03
CA ASN A 929 25.34 -6.38 -12.96
C ASN A 929 24.94 -5.04 -12.30
N ILE A 930 25.92 -4.21 -12.05
CA ILE A 930 25.73 -2.92 -11.36
C ILE A 930 25.63 -1.83 -12.43
N THR A 931 24.49 -1.19 -12.43
CA THR A 931 24.17 -0.14 -13.41
C THR A 931 24.74 1.20 -13.00
N ARG A 932 24.76 2.16 -13.94
CA ARG A 932 25.12 3.54 -13.61
C ARG A 932 24.21 4.11 -12.52
N ARG A 933 22.90 3.83 -12.56
CA ARG A 933 21.94 4.30 -11.55
C ARG A 933 22.34 3.82 -10.16
N ASP A 934 22.74 2.56 -10.01
CA ASP A 934 23.19 1.99 -8.74
C ASP A 934 24.42 2.70 -8.16
N LEU A 935 25.31 3.18 -9.04
CA LEU A 935 26.56 3.88 -8.70
C LEU A 935 26.40 5.39 -8.52
N SER A 936 25.20 5.92 -8.71
CA SER A 936 24.92 7.35 -8.68
C SER A 936 24.11 7.77 -7.46
N TYR A 937 24.23 9.02 -7.08
CA TYR A 937 23.39 9.72 -6.13
C TYR A 937 22.68 10.89 -6.82
N TRP A 938 21.57 11.36 -6.27
CA TRP A 938 20.88 12.53 -6.81
C TRP A 938 21.54 13.83 -6.32
N ASP A 939 22.07 14.61 -7.26
CA ASP A 939 22.65 15.93 -6.99
C ASP A 939 21.57 17.01 -7.18
N VAL A 940 21.12 17.59 -6.07
CA VAL A 940 20.03 18.57 -6.03
C VAL A 940 20.36 19.86 -6.82
N GLN A 941 21.64 20.25 -6.88
CA GLN A 941 22.05 21.45 -7.63
C GLN A 941 22.08 21.19 -9.14
N LYS A 942 22.53 19.99 -9.53
CA LYS A 942 22.57 19.60 -10.94
C LYS A 942 21.26 19.06 -11.48
N GLN A 943 20.30 18.75 -10.59
CA GLN A 943 19.05 18.08 -10.93
C GLN A 943 19.30 16.86 -11.81
N ASN A 944 20.24 15.99 -11.38
CA ASN A 944 20.67 14.82 -12.15
C ASN A 944 21.35 13.78 -11.25
N TRP A 945 21.41 12.55 -11.75
CA TRP A 945 22.16 11.45 -11.16
C TRP A 945 23.65 11.62 -11.40
N VAL A 946 24.43 11.65 -10.33
CA VAL A 946 25.88 11.90 -10.36
C VAL A 946 26.64 10.70 -9.80
N MET A 947 27.58 10.18 -10.59
CA MET A 947 28.50 9.14 -10.15
C MET A 947 29.74 9.78 -9.50
N VAL A 948 30.23 9.22 -8.39
CA VAL A 948 31.50 9.62 -7.78
C VAL A 948 32.64 9.05 -8.61
N THR A 949 33.50 9.91 -9.16
CA THR A 949 34.60 9.50 -10.05
C THR A 949 35.91 9.28 -9.32
N GLU A 950 36.08 9.91 -8.16
CA GLU A 950 37.25 9.77 -7.31
C GLU A 950 37.06 8.72 -6.24
N GLY A 951 38.13 8.06 -5.81
CA GLY A 951 38.09 7.01 -4.82
C GLY A 951 37.60 5.66 -5.39
N LYS A 952 37.34 4.71 -4.49
CA LYS A 952 36.94 3.35 -4.84
C LYS A 952 35.56 3.03 -4.30
N TYR A 953 34.69 2.52 -5.16
CA TYR A 953 33.49 1.81 -4.73
C TYR A 953 33.88 0.48 -4.10
N GLN A 954 33.16 0.06 -3.04
CA GLN A 954 33.31 -1.27 -2.48
C GLN A 954 31.99 -2.02 -2.69
N PHE A 955 32.12 -3.26 -3.11
CA PHE A 955 31.01 -4.20 -3.28
C PHE A 955 31.17 -5.28 -2.22
N GLN A 956 30.28 -5.30 -1.27
CA GLN A 956 30.28 -6.26 -0.15
C GLN A 956 29.15 -7.25 -0.40
N VAL A 957 29.48 -8.55 -0.44
CA VAL A 957 28.50 -9.60 -0.71
C VAL A 957 28.48 -10.59 0.45
N GLY A 958 27.28 -10.99 0.83
CA GLY A 958 27.07 -11.95 1.92
C GLY A 958 25.62 -12.37 2.03
N GLN A 959 25.19 -12.77 3.24
CA GLN A 959 23.85 -13.33 3.47
C GLN A 959 22.88 -12.37 4.16
N SER A 960 23.37 -11.23 4.64
CA SER A 960 22.55 -10.13 5.21
C SER A 960 23.30 -8.80 5.10
N SER A 961 22.69 -7.70 5.58
CA SER A 961 23.34 -6.36 5.60
C SER A 961 24.57 -6.30 6.52
N ARG A 962 24.76 -7.26 7.41
CA ARG A 962 25.89 -7.33 8.37
C ARG A 962 26.73 -8.60 8.28
N ASP A 963 26.24 -9.64 7.65
CA ASP A 963 27.01 -10.86 7.34
C ASP A 963 27.58 -10.75 5.91
N LEU A 964 28.70 -10.03 5.76
CA LEU A 964 29.33 -9.66 4.50
C LEU A 964 30.74 -10.22 4.42
N THR A 965 30.92 -11.33 3.72
CA THR A 965 32.14 -12.13 3.74
C THR A 965 33.03 -11.92 2.50
N ALA A 966 32.46 -11.53 1.36
CA ALA A 966 33.20 -11.29 0.11
C ALA A 966 33.22 -9.79 -0.22
N VAL A 967 34.40 -9.25 -0.50
CA VAL A 967 34.59 -7.82 -0.78
C VAL A 967 35.39 -7.61 -2.05
N GLY A 968 34.85 -6.81 -2.98
CA GLY A 968 35.53 -6.36 -4.18
C GLY A 968 35.56 -4.83 -4.28
N THR A 969 36.45 -4.26 -5.08
CA THR A 969 36.56 -2.80 -5.25
C THR A 969 36.77 -2.40 -6.71
N TRP A 970 36.24 -1.21 -7.06
CA TRP A 970 36.43 -0.56 -8.35
C TRP A 970 36.80 0.89 -8.26
#